data_fad12c78fa2de3aadafbac7d8bd96e39
#
_entry.id   fad12c78fa2de3aadafbac7d8bd96e39
#
_cell.length_a   1.000
_cell.length_b   1.000
_cell.length_c   1.000
_cell.angle_alpha   90.00
_cell.angle_beta   90.00
_cell.angle_gamma   90.00
#
_symmetry.space_group_name_H-M   'P 1'
#
loop_
_entity.id
_entity.type
_entity.pdbx_description
1 polymer ?
#
loop_
_entity_poly.entity_id
_entity_poly.type
_entity_poly.pdbx_seq_one_letter_code
_entity_poly.pdbx_strand_id
1 'polypeptide(L)'
;MRKFHTFFALFFAAGTFAADLNLTGTVKDAGGSSIKDAVVLLKINNDLIAYARTLSGTDGNFTLLPGKEAPGTTPIAKPAELVPVNFTSYQAMDLKGRSHSPSNLPQGIYVLLGKTESGKNVNLGTIYHRGGVLKIGENTQKNKHLAKVQTDIGEAQLIVRKAGYLPKEVLFSNFDENVGTVVLERDPLEARIDSVMELMDLDDKIRQMTQPQASSTGWGGGGTTWNLIDVTRMYGSVLHGGDMHSSEVLSRGYTAMQSAKVKIPLTYGKDMMHGAAAISNATIFPHNIGMGATRDSSIVRRACEVTAKESWAGNVDLIFGPAISVPQDQRWGRTYEGFGEKPELAVQMGAACVRGYQGEKYNEPWRVISTVKHYLADGSTTNGKDRGNNATITDEELRKTHLPGYEAAVEQGVLSVMASFNQIRGVHQHVDKERLTGWLKTELGFDGYIISDWLGIGNSLSPGATDANNYMGGGTTSQNAIKDAINAGIDLAMEPGTHTSFINSLKALVPSQVSQERIDDAVRRILRAKFRAGRMDNPQGVGSSYSGTTGSAANRAVAREAVRKSMVLLKNDRSVLPISKSEKVYIFGTPATNTGYQCGGWTLGWQGSGTAGTDGKITTASNVAGAVSIQAGIDLVAPGARVTSPDQADVIIYVTGELPYAEWHGDINDLAWNDNNTSQLNTYKQNKKVVTVFISGRARGTDALMSASDAFVAAWLFGSEGAGVADFLFGDHTFTTGNKLPVTWSSTLPYGFGLSY
;
A
#
# COMPACT_ATOMS: atom_id res chain seq x y z
N MET A 1 -7.67 4.48 37.91
CA MET A 1 -7.67 5.74 37.13
C MET A 1 -7.48 5.36 35.67
N ARG A 2 -8.57 5.34 34.92
CA ARG A 2 -8.58 4.91 33.51
C ARG A 2 -8.05 6.05 32.64
N LYS A 3 -6.91 5.83 32.01
CA LYS A 3 -6.39 6.72 30.93
C LYS A 3 -7.09 6.31 29.62
N PHE A 4 -8.06 7.07 29.19
CA PHE A 4 -8.54 7.05 27.82
C PHE A 4 -7.51 7.79 26.96
N HIS A 5 -6.79 7.07 26.12
CA HIS A 5 -6.06 7.64 25.00
C HIS A 5 -6.99 7.51 23.78
N THR A 6 -7.75 8.54 23.55
CA THR A 6 -8.56 8.67 22.35
C THR A 6 -7.68 9.34 21.29
N PHE A 7 -7.22 8.56 20.33
CA PHE A 7 -6.79 9.08 19.04
C PHE A 7 -8.04 9.58 18.33
N PHE A 8 -8.43 10.85 18.56
CA PHE A 8 -9.39 11.52 17.71
C PHE A 8 -8.64 12.14 16.55
N ALA A 9 -9.03 11.69 15.37
CA ALA A 9 -8.58 12.16 14.08
C ALA A 9 -8.64 13.69 13.97
N LEU A 10 -7.64 14.27 13.35
CA LEU A 10 -7.56 15.66 12.88
C LEU A 10 -8.67 16.05 11.87
N PHE A 11 -9.84 15.44 11.94
CA PHE A 11 -10.93 15.68 10.98
C PHE A 11 -11.78 16.92 11.28
N PHE A 12 -11.54 17.66 12.38
CA PHE A 12 -12.41 18.77 12.75
C PHE A 12 -11.85 20.18 12.48
N ALA A 13 -10.60 20.33 12.11
CA ALA A 13 -10.06 21.65 11.73
C ALA A 13 -10.40 22.05 10.27
N ALA A 14 -10.69 21.08 9.41
CA ALA A 14 -10.96 21.29 7.99
C ALA A 14 -12.28 22.07 7.71
N GLY A 15 -13.26 21.98 8.59
CA GLY A 15 -14.59 22.58 8.36
C GLY A 15 -14.65 24.11 8.44
N THR A 16 -13.68 24.76 9.07
CA THR A 16 -13.66 26.24 9.23
C THR A 16 -12.82 26.96 8.19
N PHE A 17 -11.91 26.27 7.50
CA PHE A 17 -11.07 26.85 6.44
C PHE A 17 -11.77 26.91 5.07
N ALA A 18 -12.80 26.10 4.87
CA ALA A 18 -13.45 25.95 3.58
C ALA A 18 -14.18 27.20 3.06
N ALA A 19 -14.55 28.14 3.93
CA ALA A 19 -15.36 29.27 3.52
C ALA A 19 -14.59 30.44 2.85
N ASP A 20 -13.29 30.55 3.11
CA ASP A 20 -12.48 31.71 2.69
C ASP A 20 -11.33 31.33 1.73
N LEU A 21 -11.28 30.10 1.21
CA LEU A 21 -10.23 29.67 0.27
C LEU A 21 -10.53 30.17 -1.14
N ASN A 22 -9.70 31.07 -1.67
CA ASN A 22 -9.75 31.57 -3.05
C ASN A 22 -8.34 31.93 -3.51
N LEU A 23 -7.49 30.91 -3.65
CA LEU A 23 -6.14 31.12 -4.15
C LEU A 23 -6.13 31.09 -5.68
N THR A 24 -5.65 32.14 -6.29
CA THR A 24 -5.52 32.27 -7.74
C THR A 24 -4.07 32.49 -8.16
N GLY A 25 -3.74 32.18 -9.40
CA GLY A 25 -2.41 32.43 -9.94
C GLY A 25 -2.28 31.92 -11.37
N THR A 26 -1.07 32.02 -11.92
CA THR A 26 -0.75 31.55 -13.26
C THR A 26 0.49 30.66 -13.21
N VAL A 27 0.49 29.56 -13.93
CA VAL A 27 1.64 28.65 -14.04
C VAL A 27 2.29 28.80 -15.40
N LYS A 28 3.60 29.09 -15.43
CA LYS A 28 4.41 29.26 -16.64
C LYS A 28 5.70 28.46 -16.54
N ASP A 29 6.31 28.17 -17.72
CA ASP A 29 7.69 27.69 -17.77
C ASP A 29 8.71 28.87 -17.68
N ALA A 30 10.00 28.54 -17.62
CA ALA A 30 11.06 29.52 -17.55
C ALA A 30 11.16 30.43 -18.81
N GLY A 31 10.61 29.99 -19.93
CA GLY A 31 10.49 30.78 -21.16
C GLY A 31 9.27 31.69 -21.19
N GLY A 32 8.42 31.67 -20.18
CA GLY A 32 7.19 32.44 -20.05
C GLY A 32 5.95 31.83 -20.72
N SER A 33 6.05 30.62 -21.28
CA SER A 33 4.91 29.93 -21.88
C SER A 33 3.98 29.38 -20.82
N SER A 34 2.65 29.47 -21.02
CA SER A 34 1.65 28.96 -20.11
C SER A 34 1.68 27.42 -20.02
N ILE A 35 1.62 26.89 -18.82
CA ILE A 35 1.57 25.42 -18.56
C ILE A 35 0.13 25.03 -18.26
N LYS A 36 -0.45 24.22 -19.16
CA LYS A 36 -1.75 23.57 -18.97
C LYS A 36 -1.64 22.33 -18.08
N ASP A 37 -2.71 22.02 -17.32
CA ASP A 37 -2.83 20.84 -16.49
C ASP A 37 -1.68 20.67 -15.46
N ALA A 38 -1.11 21.77 -14.98
CA ALA A 38 -0.28 21.73 -13.78
C ALA A 38 -1.17 21.50 -12.56
N VAL A 39 -0.82 20.53 -11.73
CA VAL A 39 -1.54 20.20 -10.51
C VAL A 39 -1.17 21.22 -9.44
N VAL A 40 -2.17 21.90 -8.88
CA VAL A 40 -2.01 22.86 -7.78
C VAL A 40 -2.64 22.28 -6.54
N LEU A 41 -1.85 22.03 -5.50
CA LEU A 41 -2.22 21.33 -4.28
C LEU A 41 -2.08 22.26 -3.08
N LEU A 42 -3.11 22.35 -2.24
CA LEU A 42 -3.01 22.93 -0.91
C LEU A 42 -2.83 21.79 0.10
N LYS A 43 -1.74 21.80 0.83
CA LYS A 43 -1.45 20.90 1.94
C LYS A 43 -1.39 21.65 3.26
N ILE A 44 -1.83 20.98 4.32
CA ILE A 44 -1.77 21.50 5.69
C ILE A 44 -0.98 20.49 6.52
N ASN A 45 -0.02 20.96 7.31
CA ASN A 45 0.80 20.15 8.22
C ASN A 45 1.58 19.00 7.55
N ASN A 46 2.02 19.17 6.32
CA ASN A 46 2.70 18.11 5.54
C ASN A 46 1.86 16.83 5.35
N ASP A 47 0.54 16.96 5.28
CA ASP A 47 -0.34 15.83 5.07
C ASP A 47 0.00 15.06 3.78
N LEU A 48 -0.19 13.74 3.83
CA LEU A 48 0.04 12.85 2.68
C LEU A 48 -1.02 13.04 1.58
N ILE A 49 -2.17 13.63 1.93
CA ILE A 49 -3.27 13.94 1.02
C ILE A 49 -3.45 15.45 0.96
N ALA A 50 -3.71 15.98 -0.23
CA ALA A 50 -3.96 17.40 -0.39
C ALA A 50 -5.32 17.80 0.21
N TYR A 51 -5.35 18.94 0.89
CA TYR A 51 -6.59 19.53 1.42
C TYR A 51 -7.51 20.05 0.31
N ALA A 52 -6.93 20.67 -0.70
CA ALA A 52 -7.62 21.12 -1.90
C ALA A 52 -6.70 20.98 -3.13
N ARG A 53 -7.31 20.87 -4.30
CA ARG A 53 -6.59 20.63 -5.56
C ARG A 53 -7.31 21.28 -6.72
N THR A 54 -6.54 21.76 -7.72
CA THR A 54 -7.04 22.21 -9.02
C THR A 54 -6.01 21.96 -10.11
N LEU A 55 -6.40 22.13 -11.37
CA LEU A 55 -5.51 22.09 -12.52
C LEU A 55 -5.44 23.49 -13.15
N SER A 56 -4.27 23.86 -13.67
CA SER A 56 -4.13 25.09 -14.48
C SER A 56 -4.79 24.89 -15.85
N GLY A 57 -5.45 25.94 -16.34
CA GLY A 57 -6.07 25.98 -17.68
C GLY A 57 -5.06 26.05 -18.82
N THR A 58 -5.56 26.14 -20.05
CA THR A 58 -4.73 26.29 -21.27
C THR A 58 -3.90 27.58 -21.29
N ASP A 59 -4.36 28.60 -20.57
CA ASP A 59 -3.67 29.88 -20.36
C ASP A 59 -2.73 29.86 -19.12
N GLY A 60 -2.60 28.71 -18.45
CA GLY A 60 -1.82 28.53 -17.24
C GLY A 60 -2.53 29.02 -15.96
N ASN A 61 -3.67 29.70 -16.06
CA ASN A 61 -4.38 30.21 -14.90
C ASN A 61 -4.98 29.10 -14.06
N PHE A 62 -4.99 29.28 -12.74
CA PHE A 62 -5.66 28.41 -11.81
C PHE A 62 -6.46 29.20 -10.76
N THR A 63 -7.50 28.55 -10.24
CA THR A 63 -8.26 29.00 -9.08
C THR A 63 -8.49 27.82 -8.17
N LEU A 64 -8.07 27.94 -6.92
CA LEU A 64 -8.28 26.94 -5.88
C LEU A 64 -9.37 27.48 -4.95
N LEU A 65 -10.55 26.87 -4.99
CA LEU A 65 -11.74 27.30 -4.25
C LEU A 65 -12.13 26.24 -3.20
N PRO A 66 -12.74 26.65 -2.06
CA PRO A 66 -13.34 25.71 -1.14
C PRO A 66 -14.59 25.09 -1.75
N GLY A 67 -14.75 23.79 -1.63
CA GLY A 67 -15.98 23.08 -1.94
C GLY A 67 -16.43 23.09 -3.41
N LYS A 68 -15.68 23.67 -4.37
CA LYS A 68 -15.76 23.23 -5.75
C LYS A 68 -14.78 22.11 -5.90
N GLU A 69 -15.35 20.93 -5.91
CA GLU A 69 -14.65 19.69 -6.13
C GLU A 69 -13.71 19.87 -7.34
N ALA A 70 -12.41 19.75 -7.11
CA ALA A 70 -11.67 19.00 -8.10
C ALA A 70 -12.46 17.68 -8.22
N PRO A 71 -12.76 17.17 -9.44
CA PRO A 71 -13.57 15.97 -9.56
C PRO A 71 -13.00 14.92 -8.61
N GLY A 72 -13.65 14.74 -7.44
CA GLY A 72 -13.26 13.76 -6.46
C GLY A 72 -12.95 14.14 -5.02
N THR A 73 -13.05 15.39 -4.63
CA THR A 73 -13.09 15.72 -3.21
C THR A 73 -14.52 15.59 -2.72
N THR A 74 -14.77 14.69 -1.77
CA THR A 74 -16.09 14.57 -1.12
C THR A 74 -16.37 15.88 -0.39
N PRO A 75 -17.56 16.53 -0.57
CA PRO A 75 -17.94 17.60 0.28
C PRO A 75 -17.97 17.06 1.72
N ILE A 76 -17.22 17.69 2.61
CA ILE A 76 -17.45 17.51 4.03
C ILE A 76 -18.91 17.89 4.24
N ALA A 77 -19.72 16.98 4.76
CA ALA A 77 -21.14 17.19 5.00
C ALA A 77 -21.35 18.57 5.59
N LYS A 78 -22.25 19.39 4.98
CA LYS A 78 -22.60 20.68 5.54
C LYS A 78 -22.85 20.49 7.03
N PRO A 79 -22.20 21.28 7.91
CA PRO A 79 -22.53 21.24 9.32
C PRO A 79 -24.03 21.47 9.44
N ALA A 80 -24.70 20.64 10.22
CA ALA A 80 -26.09 20.90 10.61
C ALA A 80 -26.17 22.38 11.06
N GLU A 81 -27.20 23.11 10.63
CA GLU A 81 -27.36 24.51 10.94
C GLU A 81 -27.07 24.76 12.42
N LEU A 82 -25.93 25.43 12.69
CA LEU A 82 -25.53 25.75 14.05
C LEU A 82 -26.44 26.85 14.55
N VAL A 83 -27.26 26.53 15.53
CA VAL A 83 -28.00 27.52 16.28
C VAL A 83 -26.97 28.48 16.89
N PRO A 84 -27.13 29.82 16.76
CA PRO A 84 -26.19 30.78 17.33
C PRO A 84 -26.11 30.62 18.85
N VAL A 85 -24.92 30.32 19.35
CA VAL A 85 -24.68 30.21 20.80
C VAL A 85 -23.74 31.35 21.21
N ASN A 86 -24.17 32.16 22.15
CA ASN A 86 -23.32 33.19 22.76
C ASN A 86 -22.45 32.56 23.85
N PHE A 87 -21.15 32.85 23.82
CA PHE A 87 -20.21 32.39 24.83
C PHE A 87 -19.84 33.53 25.79
N THR A 88 -19.88 33.24 27.08
CA THR A 88 -19.51 34.21 28.14
C THR A 88 -18.03 34.17 28.48
N SER A 89 -17.35 33.07 28.19
CA SER A 89 -15.91 32.91 28.39
C SER A 89 -15.34 31.78 27.58
N TYR A 90 -14.01 31.77 27.40
CA TYR A 90 -13.24 30.71 26.71
C TYR A 90 -12.17 30.17 27.63
N GLN A 91 -11.87 28.88 27.46
CA GLN A 91 -10.84 28.18 28.20
C GLN A 91 -10.08 27.25 27.27
N ALA A 92 -8.74 27.21 27.32
CA ALA A 92 -7.92 26.28 26.62
C ALA A 92 -7.44 25.17 27.57
N MET A 93 -7.61 23.92 27.19
CA MET A 93 -7.14 22.77 27.98
C MET A 93 -6.06 22.02 27.19
N ASP A 94 -4.93 21.74 27.84
CA ASP A 94 -3.87 20.90 27.23
C ASP A 94 -4.28 19.42 27.19
N LEU A 95 -3.52 18.61 26.45
CA LEU A 95 -3.78 17.17 26.32
C LEU A 95 -3.66 16.38 27.65
N LYS A 96 -3.19 17.02 28.73
CA LYS A 96 -3.17 16.46 30.08
C LYS A 96 -4.37 16.88 30.92
N GLY A 97 -5.32 17.62 30.31
CA GLY A 97 -6.52 18.12 30.97
C GLY A 97 -6.28 19.33 31.86
N ARG A 98 -5.11 20.02 31.77
CA ARG A 98 -4.85 21.26 32.54
C ARG A 98 -5.39 22.45 31.78
N SER A 99 -6.05 23.32 32.51
CA SER A 99 -6.61 24.57 31.99
C SER A 99 -5.57 25.68 31.89
N HIS A 100 -5.60 26.41 30.79
CA HIS A 100 -4.74 27.54 30.50
C HIS A 100 -5.55 28.77 30.11
N SER A 101 -5.08 29.95 30.49
CA SER A 101 -5.68 31.19 30.02
C SER A 101 -5.34 31.44 28.55
N PRO A 102 -6.33 31.78 27.70
CA PRO A 102 -6.07 32.14 26.30
C PRO A 102 -5.11 33.32 26.12
N SER A 103 -4.94 34.15 27.14
CA SER A 103 -4.08 35.35 27.11
C SER A 103 -2.58 35.02 27.20
N ASN A 104 -2.18 33.80 27.60
CA ASN A 104 -0.77 33.42 27.67
C ASN A 104 -0.64 31.91 27.57
N LEU A 105 -0.76 31.39 26.35
CA LEU A 105 -0.63 29.95 26.07
C LEU A 105 0.83 29.58 25.77
N PRO A 106 1.42 28.58 26.44
CA PRO A 106 2.66 27.96 26.01
C PRO A 106 2.49 27.32 24.61
N GLN A 107 3.59 27.01 23.94
CA GLN A 107 3.53 26.22 22.72
C GLN A 107 2.93 24.83 23.01
N GLY A 108 1.93 24.41 22.24
CA GLY A 108 1.29 23.11 22.45
C GLY A 108 -0.05 22.95 21.73
N ILE A 109 -0.64 21.77 21.90
CA ILE A 109 -1.98 21.46 21.40
C ILE A 109 -2.98 21.66 22.53
N TYR A 110 -4.06 22.38 22.26
CA TYR A 110 -5.10 22.73 23.22
C TYR A 110 -6.47 22.40 22.66
N VAL A 111 -7.39 21.99 23.54
CA VAL A 111 -8.83 21.93 23.27
C VAL A 111 -9.43 23.25 23.75
N LEU A 112 -10.04 24.02 22.84
CA LEU A 112 -10.69 25.28 23.19
C LEU A 112 -12.14 25.00 23.59
N LEU A 113 -12.51 25.45 24.79
CA LEU A 113 -13.86 25.34 25.34
C LEU A 113 -14.48 26.73 25.47
N GLY A 114 -15.66 26.90 24.87
CA GLY A 114 -16.49 28.06 25.11
C GLY A 114 -17.52 27.78 26.23
N LYS A 115 -17.77 28.73 27.15
CA LYS A 115 -18.80 28.62 28.14
C LYS A 115 -20.03 29.44 27.72
N THR A 116 -21.17 28.78 27.57
CA THR A 116 -22.42 29.43 27.17
C THR A 116 -23.00 30.28 28.30
N GLU A 117 -23.96 31.17 28.00
CA GLU A 117 -24.72 31.95 29.01
C GLU A 117 -25.43 31.06 30.05
N SER A 118 -25.81 29.83 29.64
CA SER A 118 -26.38 28.84 30.57
C SER A 118 -25.33 28.11 31.41
N GLY A 119 -24.06 28.46 31.30
CA GLY A 119 -22.95 27.86 32.03
C GLY A 119 -22.43 26.54 31.49
N LYS A 120 -22.93 26.04 30.35
CA LYS A 120 -22.51 24.78 29.71
C LYS A 120 -21.20 24.99 28.92
N ASN A 121 -20.25 24.09 29.10
CA ASN A 121 -19.04 24.06 28.27
C ASN A 121 -19.33 23.41 26.91
N VAL A 122 -18.92 24.07 25.83
CA VAL A 122 -19.00 23.57 24.46
C VAL A 122 -17.60 23.49 23.90
N ASN A 123 -17.24 22.32 23.32
CA ASN A 123 -15.97 22.15 22.67
C ASN A 123 -15.99 22.88 21.31
N LEU A 124 -15.10 23.85 21.14
CA LEU A 124 -14.96 24.69 19.94
C LEU A 124 -13.91 24.17 18.98
N GLY A 125 -13.19 23.13 19.36
CA GLY A 125 -12.17 22.49 18.52
C GLY A 125 -10.80 22.38 19.21
N THR A 126 -9.86 21.76 18.50
CA THR A 126 -8.47 21.61 18.94
C THR A 126 -7.60 22.60 18.17
N ILE A 127 -6.75 23.31 18.86
CA ILE A 127 -5.84 24.30 18.28
C ILE A 127 -4.38 23.91 18.59
N TYR A 128 -3.48 24.17 17.65
CA TYR A 128 -2.05 24.19 17.92
C TYR A 128 -1.59 25.63 18.09
N HIS A 129 -0.89 25.92 19.16
CA HIS A 129 -0.41 27.26 19.49
C HIS A 129 1.11 27.27 19.64
N ARG A 130 1.79 28.23 18.99
CA ARG A 130 3.26 28.37 19.02
C ARG A 130 3.79 29.17 20.21
N GLY A 131 2.94 29.59 21.12
CA GLY A 131 3.24 30.43 22.27
C GLY A 131 2.82 31.90 22.06
N GLY A 132 2.51 32.58 23.15
CA GLY A 132 2.04 33.99 23.16
C GLY A 132 0.57 34.15 23.46
N VAL A 133 -0.09 35.17 22.90
CA VAL A 133 -1.50 35.50 23.11
C VAL A 133 -2.36 34.91 22.03
N LEU A 134 -3.31 34.03 22.37
CA LEU A 134 -4.35 33.56 21.46
C LEU A 134 -5.40 34.68 21.31
N LYS A 135 -5.48 35.31 20.14
CA LYS A 135 -6.53 36.29 19.83
C LYS A 135 -7.79 35.56 19.38
N ILE A 136 -8.81 35.59 20.25
CA ILE A 136 -10.18 35.19 19.92
C ILE A 136 -10.90 36.47 19.52
N GLY A 137 -11.33 36.58 18.25
CA GLY A 137 -11.92 37.82 17.74
C GLY A 137 -13.21 38.20 18.49
N GLU A 138 -13.19 39.33 19.20
CA GLU A 138 -14.38 39.99 19.67
C GLU A 138 -14.95 40.85 18.56
N ASN A 139 -16.10 40.47 18.01
CA ASN A 139 -16.88 41.39 17.18
C ASN A 139 -18.08 41.91 17.97
N THR A 140 -17.90 43.09 18.55
CA THR A 140 -18.91 43.81 19.31
C THR A 140 -19.85 44.59 18.37
N GLN A 141 -20.57 43.91 17.48
CA GLN A 141 -21.84 44.43 16.95
C GLN A 141 -22.67 43.29 16.34
N LYS A 142 -23.85 43.13 16.95
CA LYS A 142 -25.06 42.46 16.45
C LYS A 142 -24.91 41.74 15.08
N ASN A 143 -24.45 40.52 15.08
CA ASN A 143 -24.96 39.44 14.25
C ASN A 143 -23.96 38.27 14.18
N LYS A 144 -24.46 37.07 14.58
CA LYS A 144 -24.04 35.74 14.15
C LYS A 144 -22.59 35.59 13.67
N HIS A 145 -21.59 35.42 14.55
CA HIS A 145 -20.29 34.97 14.12
C HIS A 145 -19.69 33.96 15.10
N LEU A 146 -19.33 32.79 14.58
CA LEU A 146 -18.33 31.89 15.15
C LEU A 146 -17.08 32.72 15.47
N ALA A 147 -16.49 32.52 16.64
CA ALA A 147 -15.20 33.11 16.96
C ALA A 147 -14.18 32.64 15.84
N LYS A 148 -13.73 33.60 15.04
CA LYS A 148 -12.73 33.33 14.01
C LYS A 148 -11.40 33.16 14.75
N VAL A 149 -10.99 31.88 14.94
CA VAL A 149 -9.64 31.59 15.38
C VAL A 149 -8.75 31.85 14.19
N GLN A 150 -8.00 32.94 14.21
CA GLN A 150 -7.00 33.23 13.19
C GLN A 150 -5.83 32.27 13.45
N THR A 151 -5.83 31.10 12.77
CA THR A 151 -4.68 30.20 12.78
C THR A 151 -3.58 30.80 11.93
N ASP A 152 -2.35 30.72 12.43
CA ASP A 152 -1.16 31.08 11.69
C ASP A 152 -1.06 30.16 10.45
N ILE A 153 -1.04 30.73 9.25
CA ILE A 153 -0.96 30.01 7.95
C ILE A 153 0.37 29.22 7.82
N GLY A 154 1.28 29.38 8.77
CA GLY A 154 2.67 28.92 8.69
C GLY A 154 2.92 27.43 8.43
N GLU A 155 1.88 26.59 8.40
CA GLU A 155 1.97 25.15 8.07
C GLU A 155 1.18 24.77 6.80
N ALA A 156 0.49 25.72 6.15
CA ALA A 156 -0.18 25.49 4.88
C ALA A 156 0.80 25.74 3.72
N GLN A 157 0.86 24.80 2.78
CA GLN A 157 1.74 24.83 1.61
C GLN A 157 0.94 24.75 0.34
N LEU A 158 1.20 25.65 -0.61
CA LEU A 158 0.73 25.54 -1.99
C LEU A 158 1.84 24.92 -2.84
N ILE A 159 1.58 23.76 -3.41
CA ILE A 159 2.53 23.01 -4.21
C ILE A 159 2.02 22.93 -5.64
N VAL A 160 2.83 23.35 -6.60
CA VAL A 160 2.53 23.26 -8.04
C VAL A 160 3.42 22.19 -8.68
N ARG A 161 2.80 21.25 -9.41
CA ARG A 161 3.47 20.12 -10.04
C ARG A 161 3.07 19.96 -11.49
N LYS A 162 4.00 19.52 -12.31
CA LYS A 162 3.75 19.04 -13.66
C LYS A 162 4.79 17.99 -14.03
N ALA A 163 4.39 16.91 -14.69
CA ALA A 163 5.32 15.90 -15.20
C ALA A 163 6.38 16.56 -16.11
N GLY A 164 7.65 16.24 -15.86
CA GLY A 164 8.79 16.85 -16.56
C GLY A 164 9.28 18.19 -16.01
N TYR A 165 8.70 18.67 -14.92
CA TYR A 165 9.11 19.87 -14.21
C TYR A 165 9.39 19.58 -12.74
N LEU A 166 10.29 20.37 -12.14
CA LEU A 166 10.54 20.32 -10.71
C LEU A 166 9.31 20.86 -9.95
N PRO A 167 8.87 20.18 -8.87
CA PRO A 167 7.80 20.70 -8.02
C PRO A 167 8.18 22.06 -7.43
N LYS A 168 7.22 22.98 -7.36
CA LYS A 168 7.41 24.32 -6.81
C LYS A 168 6.51 24.53 -5.61
N GLU A 169 7.10 24.84 -4.46
CA GLU A 169 6.38 25.38 -3.30
C GLU A 169 6.18 26.87 -3.48
N VAL A 170 4.97 27.34 -3.21
CA VAL A 170 4.58 28.74 -3.33
C VAL A 170 4.17 29.26 -1.97
N LEU A 171 4.81 30.33 -1.54
CA LEU A 171 4.44 31.03 -0.33
C LEU A 171 3.20 31.89 -0.59
N PHE A 172 2.29 31.93 0.37
CA PHE A 172 1.12 32.77 0.37
C PHE A 172 0.82 33.25 1.80
N SER A 173 0.14 34.39 1.92
CA SER A 173 -0.10 35.03 3.21
C SER A 173 -1.55 34.92 3.69
N ASN A 174 -2.47 34.69 2.76
CA ASN A 174 -3.89 34.53 3.02
C ASN A 174 -4.50 33.43 2.17
N PHE A 175 -5.60 32.86 2.62
CA PHE A 175 -6.36 31.89 1.84
C PHE A 175 -7.22 32.51 0.72
N ASP A 176 -7.31 33.84 0.66
CA ASP A 176 -7.93 34.61 -0.43
C ASP A 176 -6.86 35.53 -1.03
N GLU A 177 -6.06 35.01 -1.94
CA GLU A 177 -4.88 35.69 -2.49
C GLU A 177 -4.63 35.29 -3.94
N ASN A 178 -4.14 36.25 -4.73
CA ASN A 178 -3.52 35.95 -6.01
C ASN A 178 -1.99 35.78 -5.80
N VAL A 179 -1.52 34.55 -5.87
CA VAL A 179 -0.10 34.21 -5.67
C VAL A 179 0.79 34.63 -6.85
N GLY A 180 0.21 35.25 -7.87
CA GLY A 180 0.94 35.72 -9.06
C GLY A 180 1.35 34.60 -10.01
N THR A 181 2.47 34.78 -10.68
CA THR A 181 3.00 33.81 -11.66
C THR A 181 3.92 32.82 -10.96
N VAL A 182 3.57 31.54 -11.01
CA VAL A 182 4.41 30.43 -10.57
C VAL A 182 5.21 29.93 -11.76
N VAL A 183 6.53 30.08 -11.73
CA VAL A 183 7.42 29.57 -12.76
C VAL A 183 7.92 28.19 -12.36
N LEU A 184 7.62 27.19 -13.21
CA LEU A 184 8.16 25.84 -13.08
C LEU A 184 9.43 25.69 -13.91
N GLU A 185 10.47 25.15 -13.30
CA GLU A 185 11.72 24.79 -13.97
C GLU A 185 11.61 23.37 -14.53
N ARG A 186 12.04 23.20 -15.80
CA ARG A 186 12.11 21.86 -16.39
C ARG A 186 13.09 21.01 -15.58
N ASP A 187 12.68 19.77 -15.25
CA ASP A 187 13.56 18.81 -14.56
C ASP A 187 14.81 18.57 -15.45
N PRO A 188 16.04 18.80 -14.97
CA PRO A 188 17.26 18.53 -15.74
C PRO A 188 17.35 17.09 -16.28
N LEU A 189 16.68 16.15 -15.60
CA LEU A 189 16.56 14.76 -16.03
C LEU A 189 15.90 14.63 -17.42
N GLU A 190 14.97 15.52 -17.76
CA GLU A 190 14.26 15.48 -19.03
C GLU A 190 15.19 15.69 -20.24
N ALA A 191 16.23 16.50 -20.10
CA ALA A 191 17.24 16.67 -21.15
C ALA A 191 18.03 15.37 -21.41
N ARG A 192 18.32 14.60 -20.35
CA ARG A 192 18.95 13.29 -20.48
C ARG A 192 18.02 12.26 -21.15
N ILE A 193 16.73 12.32 -20.83
CA ILE A 193 15.72 11.47 -21.47
C ILE A 193 15.59 11.82 -22.94
N ASP A 194 15.53 13.11 -23.30
CA ASP A 194 15.48 13.55 -24.69
C ASP A 194 16.66 12.98 -25.49
N SER A 195 17.86 13.09 -24.97
CA SER A 195 19.09 12.59 -25.63
C SER A 195 19.04 11.07 -25.89
N VAL A 196 18.40 10.29 -24.99
CA VAL A 196 18.19 8.86 -25.21
C VAL A 196 17.11 8.60 -26.25
N MET A 197 15.99 9.34 -26.18
CA MET A 197 14.85 9.16 -27.08
C MET A 197 15.17 9.55 -28.54
N GLU A 198 16.05 10.54 -28.77
CA GLU A 198 16.52 10.94 -30.11
C GLU A 198 17.27 9.82 -30.84
N LEU A 199 17.86 8.87 -30.10
CA LEU A 199 18.56 7.71 -30.67
C LEU A 199 17.61 6.57 -31.02
N MET A 200 16.37 6.57 -30.50
CA MET A 200 15.41 5.47 -30.59
C MET A 200 14.54 5.59 -31.83
N ASP A 201 14.44 4.50 -32.57
CA ASP A 201 13.38 4.32 -33.56
C ASP A 201 12.09 3.78 -32.95
N LEU A 202 11.05 3.59 -33.77
CA LEU A 202 9.75 3.10 -33.29
C LEU A 202 9.85 1.70 -32.67
N ASP A 203 10.69 0.82 -33.23
CA ASP A 203 10.88 -0.54 -32.70
C ASP A 203 11.52 -0.51 -31.32
N ASP A 204 12.56 0.30 -31.14
CA ASP A 204 13.21 0.51 -29.84
C ASP A 204 12.20 1.02 -28.78
N LYS A 205 11.37 1.99 -29.16
CA LYS A 205 10.34 2.57 -28.28
C LYS A 205 9.29 1.56 -27.86
N ILE A 206 8.74 0.77 -28.78
CA ILE A 206 7.74 -0.25 -28.50
C ILE A 206 8.34 -1.37 -27.63
N ARG A 207 9.60 -1.74 -27.82
CA ARG A 207 10.29 -2.71 -26.95
C ARG A 207 10.44 -2.18 -25.52
N GLN A 208 10.69 -0.90 -25.32
CA GLN A 208 10.68 -0.32 -23.98
C GLN A 208 9.29 -0.38 -23.33
N MET A 209 8.21 -0.40 -24.10
CA MET A 209 6.84 -0.58 -23.62
C MET A 209 6.44 -2.04 -23.40
N THR A 210 7.38 -2.99 -23.46
CA THR A 210 7.09 -4.42 -23.42
C THR A 210 7.86 -5.10 -22.28
N GLN A 211 7.13 -5.91 -21.49
CA GLN A 211 7.70 -6.77 -20.44
C GLN A 211 7.41 -8.24 -20.75
N PRO A 212 8.34 -8.97 -21.36
CA PRO A 212 8.28 -10.42 -21.52
C PRO A 212 8.65 -11.15 -20.23
N GLN A 213 8.37 -12.46 -20.18
CA GLN A 213 8.82 -13.35 -19.12
C GLN A 213 10.15 -14.00 -19.46
N ALA A 214 11.12 -13.95 -18.55
CA ALA A 214 12.36 -14.70 -18.66
C ALA A 214 12.18 -16.13 -18.12
N SER A 215 11.96 -17.10 -19.01
CA SER A 215 11.87 -18.52 -18.65
C SER A 215 12.44 -19.37 -19.77
N SER A 216 13.20 -20.43 -19.43
CA SER A 216 13.63 -21.44 -20.36
C SER A 216 12.57 -22.52 -20.60
N THR A 217 11.61 -22.65 -19.66
CA THR A 217 10.48 -23.59 -19.74
C THR A 217 9.18 -22.84 -19.52
N GLY A 218 8.27 -22.90 -20.49
CA GLY A 218 6.97 -22.21 -20.37
C GLY A 218 6.16 -22.69 -19.15
N TRP A 219 5.51 -21.79 -18.45
CA TRP A 219 4.46 -22.11 -17.48
C TRP A 219 3.29 -22.78 -18.21
N GLY A 220 2.89 -23.96 -17.76
CA GLY A 220 1.66 -24.62 -18.24
C GLY A 220 1.83 -25.75 -19.24
N GLY A 221 2.97 -26.46 -19.29
CA GLY A 221 3.08 -27.78 -19.92
C GLY A 221 2.86 -27.88 -21.44
N GLY A 222 2.76 -26.78 -22.12
CA GLY A 222 2.66 -26.69 -23.56
C GLY A 222 4.03 -26.43 -24.19
N GLY A 223 4.70 -27.43 -24.68
CA GLY A 223 6.05 -27.51 -25.22
C GLY A 223 6.51 -26.50 -26.27
N THR A 224 6.36 -25.23 -26.05
CA THR A 224 7.11 -24.20 -26.73
C THR A 224 8.33 -23.88 -25.87
N THR A 225 9.46 -24.40 -26.27
CA THR A 225 10.78 -23.90 -25.86
C THR A 225 10.77 -22.39 -26.11
N TRP A 226 10.54 -21.61 -25.06
CA TRP A 226 10.86 -20.22 -25.11
C TRP A 226 12.39 -20.16 -25.29
N ASN A 227 12.81 -20.02 -26.54
CA ASN A 227 14.16 -19.53 -26.78
C ASN A 227 14.31 -18.35 -25.85
N LEU A 228 15.31 -18.41 -24.96
CA LEU A 228 15.75 -17.33 -24.12
C LEU A 228 15.31 -16.04 -24.77
N ILE A 229 14.38 -15.33 -24.12
CA ILE A 229 13.92 -14.05 -24.61
C ILE A 229 15.17 -13.40 -25.12
N ASP A 230 15.10 -12.91 -26.32
CA ASP A 230 16.25 -12.22 -26.90
C ASP A 230 16.52 -10.97 -26.06
N VAL A 231 17.09 -11.21 -24.86
CA VAL A 231 17.52 -10.14 -23.93
C VAL A 231 18.57 -9.24 -24.61
N THR A 232 19.03 -9.63 -25.82
CA THR A 232 19.83 -8.76 -26.69
C THR A 232 19.00 -7.60 -27.24
N ARG A 233 17.69 -7.62 -27.09
CA ARG A 233 16.81 -6.55 -27.48
C ARG A 233 16.35 -5.79 -26.23
N MET A 234 16.64 -4.51 -26.16
CA MET A 234 16.43 -3.63 -25.01
C MET A 234 14.96 -3.47 -24.63
N TYR A 235 14.35 -4.48 -23.99
CA TYR A 235 13.01 -4.38 -23.41
C TYR A 235 12.94 -3.38 -22.25
N GLY A 236 11.74 -2.88 -21.97
CA GLY A 236 11.52 -2.00 -20.83
C GLY A 236 11.84 -2.66 -19.50
N SER A 237 11.37 -3.89 -19.34
CA SER A 237 11.73 -4.76 -18.24
C SER A 237 11.54 -6.21 -18.65
N VAL A 238 11.91 -7.13 -17.76
CA VAL A 238 11.64 -8.56 -17.88
C VAL A 238 10.96 -9.03 -16.61
N LEU A 239 9.93 -9.86 -16.76
CA LEU A 239 9.25 -10.50 -15.65
C LEU A 239 9.98 -11.78 -15.25
N HIS A 240 10.00 -12.08 -13.97
CA HIS A 240 10.41 -13.36 -13.40
C HIS A 240 9.76 -14.56 -14.13
N GLY A 241 10.58 -15.54 -14.43
CA GLY A 241 10.15 -16.84 -14.97
C GLY A 241 10.92 -17.98 -14.34
N GLY A 242 10.18 -18.99 -13.91
CA GLY A 242 10.46 -20.18 -13.12
C GLY A 242 11.89 -20.70 -12.91
N ASP A 243 12.75 -20.69 -13.90
CA ASP A 243 14.04 -21.40 -13.88
C ASP A 243 15.28 -20.54 -14.19
N MET A 244 15.10 -19.29 -14.63
CA MET A 244 16.23 -18.39 -14.86
C MET A 244 16.54 -17.57 -13.62
N HIS A 245 17.78 -17.63 -13.18
CA HIS A 245 18.27 -16.73 -12.12
C HIS A 245 18.31 -15.29 -12.61
N SER A 246 17.81 -14.37 -11.78
CA SER A 246 17.81 -12.91 -12.04
C SER A 246 19.21 -12.39 -12.43
N SER A 247 20.27 -12.93 -11.80
CA SER A 247 21.65 -12.59 -12.11
C SER A 247 22.04 -12.93 -13.56
N GLU A 248 21.58 -14.06 -14.09
CA GLU A 248 21.85 -14.47 -15.46
C GLU A 248 21.13 -13.55 -16.45
N VAL A 249 19.84 -13.25 -16.21
CA VAL A 249 19.05 -12.35 -17.07
C VAL A 249 19.68 -10.96 -17.13
N LEU A 250 20.02 -10.39 -15.98
CA LEU A 250 20.61 -9.05 -15.94
C LEU A 250 22.03 -9.01 -16.53
N SER A 251 22.85 -10.06 -16.32
CA SER A 251 24.18 -10.14 -16.90
C SER A 251 24.12 -10.23 -18.43
N ARG A 252 23.23 -11.06 -18.98
CA ARG A 252 23.01 -11.15 -20.43
C ARG A 252 22.49 -9.85 -21.02
N GLY A 253 21.49 -9.22 -20.34
CA GLY A 253 20.95 -7.92 -20.73
C GLY A 253 22.02 -6.83 -20.71
N TYR A 254 22.91 -6.81 -19.72
CA TYR A 254 24.02 -5.88 -19.65
C TYR A 254 25.01 -6.09 -20.81
N THR A 255 25.40 -7.33 -21.09
CA THR A 255 26.29 -7.67 -22.20
C THR A 255 25.70 -7.22 -23.54
N ALA A 256 24.42 -7.47 -23.75
CA ALA A 256 23.70 -7.05 -24.94
C ALA A 256 23.65 -5.52 -25.09
N MET A 257 23.40 -4.80 -23.98
CA MET A 257 23.36 -3.36 -23.95
C MET A 257 24.70 -2.73 -24.41
N GLN A 258 25.85 -3.36 -24.13
CA GLN A 258 27.15 -2.82 -24.50
C GLN A 258 27.30 -2.65 -26.03
N SER A 259 26.70 -3.55 -26.81
CA SER A 259 26.71 -3.52 -28.28
C SER A 259 25.46 -2.85 -28.88
N ALA A 260 24.45 -2.51 -28.08
CA ALA A 260 23.25 -1.87 -28.57
C ALA A 260 23.48 -0.43 -29.02
N LYS A 261 22.75 0.00 -30.08
CA LYS A 261 22.72 1.40 -30.54
C LYS A 261 22.27 2.34 -29.43
N VAL A 262 21.22 1.97 -28.72
CA VAL A 262 20.67 2.73 -27.57
C VAL A 262 20.93 1.94 -26.29
N LYS A 263 21.74 2.49 -25.41
CA LYS A 263 22.21 1.80 -24.19
C LYS A 263 21.24 2.00 -23.03
N ILE A 264 20.14 1.24 -23.02
CA ILE A 264 19.14 1.28 -21.96
C ILE A 264 19.23 -0.03 -21.15
N PRO A 265 19.48 0.02 -19.84
CA PRO A 265 19.59 -1.19 -19.03
C PRO A 265 18.22 -1.87 -18.88
N LEU A 266 18.26 -3.20 -18.85
CA LEU A 266 17.13 -4.04 -18.52
C LEU A 266 16.80 -3.92 -17.03
N THR A 267 15.51 -3.89 -16.66
CA THR A 267 15.05 -4.08 -15.30
C THR A 267 14.42 -5.46 -15.12
N TYR A 268 14.53 -6.02 -13.92
CA TYR A 268 14.00 -7.36 -13.61
C TYR A 268 12.92 -7.27 -12.53
N GLY A 269 11.67 -7.59 -12.93
CA GLY A 269 10.47 -7.48 -12.10
C GLY A 269 10.12 -8.77 -11.36
N LYS A 270 9.74 -8.65 -10.08
CA LYS A 270 9.28 -9.78 -9.28
C LYS A 270 8.31 -9.34 -8.18
N ASP A 271 7.39 -10.27 -7.82
CA ASP A 271 6.51 -10.10 -6.67
C ASP A 271 7.28 -10.32 -5.37
N MET A 272 7.47 -9.23 -4.61
CA MET A 272 8.09 -9.20 -3.30
C MET A 272 7.08 -8.61 -2.31
N MET A 273 6.00 -9.36 -2.06
CA MET A 273 4.79 -8.86 -1.40
C MET A 273 4.97 -8.55 0.08
N HIS A 274 5.80 -9.33 0.78
CA HIS A 274 5.98 -9.21 2.23
C HIS A 274 7.41 -9.64 2.67
N GLY A 275 8.38 -8.94 2.19
CA GLY A 275 9.79 -9.30 2.20
C GLY A 275 10.25 -9.77 0.82
N ALA A 276 11.52 -10.08 0.66
CA ALA A 276 12.02 -10.70 -0.56
C ALA A 276 11.59 -12.20 -0.63
N ALA A 277 10.31 -12.45 -0.37
CA ALA A 277 9.72 -13.76 -0.09
C ALA A 277 9.82 -14.77 -1.26
N ALA A 278 10.13 -14.29 -2.45
CA ALA A 278 10.43 -15.14 -3.59
C ALA A 278 11.90 -15.59 -3.69
N ILE A 279 12.74 -15.18 -2.73
CA ILE A 279 14.17 -15.55 -2.61
C ILE A 279 14.32 -16.51 -1.42
N SER A 280 15.00 -17.62 -1.63
CA SER A 280 15.25 -18.60 -0.57
C SER A 280 16.08 -18.01 0.56
N ASN A 281 15.74 -18.35 1.79
CA ASN A 281 16.35 -17.83 3.03
C ASN A 281 16.24 -16.31 3.24
N ALA A 282 15.48 -15.57 2.45
CA ALA A 282 15.22 -14.16 2.68
C ALA A 282 14.40 -13.94 3.96
N THR A 283 14.45 -12.73 4.47
CA THR A 283 13.59 -12.29 5.58
C THR A 283 12.17 -12.12 5.09
N ILE A 284 11.22 -12.84 5.71
CA ILE A 284 9.81 -12.78 5.35
C ILE A 284 9.06 -12.05 6.47
N PHE A 285 8.43 -10.94 6.13
CA PHE A 285 7.66 -10.10 7.04
C PHE A 285 6.21 -10.55 7.14
N PRO A 286 5.44 -10.07 8.14
CA PRO A 286 3.99 -10.20 8.10
C PRO A 286 3.44 -9.65 6.80
N HIS A 287 2.42 -10.30 6.23
CA HIS A 287 1.65 -9.72 5.13
C HIS A 287 1.03 -8.39 5.52
N ASN A 288 0.63 -7.59 4.54
CA ASN A 288 0.19 -6.22 4.75
C ASN A 288 -0.96 -6.10 5.76
N ILE A 289 -1.88 -7.07 5.83
CA ILE A 289 -2.93 -7.07 6.86
C ILE A 289 -2.33 -7.10 8.29
N GLY A 290 -1.30 -7.90 8.53
CA GLY A 290 -0.55 -7.92 9.79
C GLY A 290 0.23 -6.62 10.01
N MET A 291 0.83 -6.07 8.96
CA MET A 291 1.52 -4.78 9.03
C MET A 291 0.54 -3.63 9.33
N GLY A 292 -0.68 -3.66 8.80
CA GLY A 292 -1.74 -2.73 9.13
C GLY A 292 -2.19 -2.81 10.60
N ALA A 293 -2.18 -4.02 11.18
CA ALA A 293 -2.48 -4.21 12.60
C ALA A 293 -1.47 -3.53 13.53
N THR A 294 -0.24 -3.31 13.08
CA THR A 294 0.81 -2.63 13.87
C THR A 294 0.49 -1.17 14.16
N ARG A 295 -0.26 -0.48 13.30
CA ARG A 295 -0.48 0.98 13.34
C ARG A 295 0.83 1.79 13.37
N ASP A 296 1.93 1.21 12.91
CA ASP A 296 3.28 1.78 12.94
C ASP A 296 3.89 1.84 11.55
N SER A 297 3.79 3.00 10.91
CA SER A 297 4.37 3.23 9.58
C SER A 297 5.90 3.15 9.57
N SER A 298 6.56 3.34 10.72
CA SER A 298 8.02 3.25 10.80
C SER A 298 8.52 1.82 10.64
N ILE A 299 7.83 0.85 11.25
CA ILE A 299 8.18 -0.57 11.05
C ILE A 299 7.87 -1.03 9.62
N VAL A 300 6.79 -0.52 9.00
CA VAL A 300 6.48 -0.78 7.59
C VAL A 300 7.60 -0.26 6.69
N ARG A 301 8.04 0.99 6.88
CA ARG A 301 9.16 1.57 6.13
C ARG A 301 10.42 0.71 6.25
N ARG A 302 10.81 0.32 7.48
CA ARG A 302 11.99 -0.51 7.74
C ARG A 302 11.88 -1.90 7.09
N ALA A 303 10.69 -2.52 7.14
CA ALA A 303 10.44 -3.79 6.48
C ALA A 303 10.60 -3.69 4.96
N CYS A 304 10.05 -2.64 4.34
CA CYS A 304 10.18 -2.39 2.90
C CYS A 304 11.62 -2.03 2.50
N GLU A 305 12.39 -1.33 3.37
CA GLU A 305 13.81 -1.08 3.17
C GLU A 305 14.62 -2.38 3.18
N VAL A 306 14.37 -3.29 4.14
CA VAL A 306 15.01 -4.61 4.18
C VAL A 306 14.62 -5.40 2.92
N THR A 307 13.36 -5.39 2.54
CA THR A 307 12.89 -6.05 1.31
C THR A 307 13.63 -5.53 0.07
N ALA A 308 13.79 -4.21 -0.06
CA ALA A 308 14.53 -3.62 -1.17
C ALA A 308 16.00 -4.07 -1.19
N LYS A 309 16.68 -4.05 -0.05
CA LYS A 309 18.08 -4.49 0.09
C LYS A 309 18.26 -5.97 -0.26
N GLU A 310 17.38 -6.84 0.24
CA GLU A 310 17.44 -8.27 -0.06
C GLU A 310 17.04 -8.57 -1.52
N SER A 311 16.09 -7.82 -2.07
CA SER A 311 15.74 -7.90 -3.49
C SER A 311 16.90 -7.45 -4.37
N TRP A 312 17.56 -6.35 -4.02
CA TRP A 312 18.77 -5.87 -4.68
C TRP A 312 19.89 -6.91 -4.62
N ALA A 313 20.13 -7.54 -3.46
CA ALA A 313 21.07 -8.65 -3.30
C ALA A 313 20.70 -9.85 -4.19
N GLY A 314 19.42 -10.11 -4.41
CA GLY A 314 18.88 -11.12 -5.32
C GLY A 314 18.78 -10.68 -6.77
N ASN A 315 19.37 -9.54 -7.15
CA ASN A 315 19.31 -8.98 -8.51
C ASN A 315 17.89 -8.67 -9.01
N VAL A 316 17.00 -8.21 -8.13
CA VAL A 316 15.67 -7.72 -8.45
C VAL A 316 15.63 -6.22 -8.21
N ASP A 317 15.32 -5.43 -9.23
CA ASP A 317 15.33 -3.97 -9.20
C ASP A 317 13.97 -3.32 -9.54
N LEU A 318 12.95 -4.17 -9.80
CA LEU A 318 11.56 -3.78 -9.96
C LEU A 318 10.71 -4.67 -9.05
N ILE A 319 10.02 -4.08 -8.07
CA ILE A 319 9.14 -4.80 -7.15
C ILE A 319 7.69 -4.49 -7.49
N PHE A 320 6.85 -5.54 -7.70
CA PHE A 320 5.40 -5.40 -7.84
C PHE A 320 4.75 -5.29 -6.46
N GLY A 321 4.94 -4.15 -5.82
CA GLY A 321 4.45 -3.84 -4.48
C GLY A 321 4.74 -2.40 -4.06
N PRO A 322 4.08 -1.94 -2.98
CA PRO A 322 3.10 -2.66 -2.16
C PRO A 322 1.72 -2.76 -2.80
N ALA A 323 0.94 -3.78 -2.40
CA ALA A 323 -0.49 -3.77 -2.63
C ALA A 323 -1.14 -2.83 -1.60
N ILE A 324 -1.84 -1.81 -2.10
CA ILE A 324 -2.52 -0.79 -1.28
C ILE A 324 -4.04 -0.83 -1.46
N SER A 325 -4.54 -1.97 -1.90
CA SER A 325 -5.95 -2.28 -2.00
C SER A 325 -6.64 -2.15 -0.64
N VAL A 326 -7.88 -1.67 -0.62
CA VAL A 326 -8.70 -1.50 0.58
C VAL A 326 -9.80 -2.56 0.57
N PRO A 327 -9.61 -3.73 1.21
CA PRO A 327 -10.57 -4.83 1.18
C PRO A 327 -11.86 -4.45 1.91
N GLN A 328 -13.00 -4.53 1.22
CA GLN A 328 -14.32 -4.25 1.76
C GLN A 328 -15.13 -5.53 2.04
N ASP A 329 -14.69 -6.67 1.53
CA ASP A 329 -15.32 -7.98 1.72
C ASP A 329 -14.26 -9.03 2.09
N GLN A 330 -14.36 -9.60 3.29
CA GLN A 330 -13.41 -10.59 3.80
C GLN A 330 -13.43 -11.94 3.04
N ARG A 331 -14.41 -12.16 2.16
CA ARG A 331 -14.46 -13.34 1.29
C ARG A 331 -13.47 -13.27 0.13
N TRP A 332 -12.96 -12.09 -0.17
CA TRP A 332 -11.95 -11.86 -1.22
C TRP A 332 -10.62 -12.53 -0.88
N GLY A 333 -10.08 -13.31 -1.82
CA GLY A 333 -8.85 -14.10 -1.64
C GLY A 333 -7.58 -13.27 -1.43
N ARG A 334 -7.60 -11.97 -1.78
CA ARG A 334 -6.46 -11.06 -1.63
C ARG A 334 -6.60 -10.09 -0.44
N THR A 335 -7.54 -10.34 0.47
CA THR A 335 -7.76 -9.48 1.65
C THR A 335 -6.46 -9.18 2.40
N TYR A 336 -5.59 -10.18 2.58
CA TYR A 336 -4.34 -10.04 3.34
C TYR A 336 -3.26 -9.21 2.63
N GLU A 337 -3.41 -8.98 1.32
CA GLU A 337 -2.46 -8.16 0.56
C GLU A 337 -2.64 -6.66 0.83
N GLY A 338 -3.85 -6.23 1.26
CA GLY A 338 -4.13 -4.86 1.71
C GLY A 338 -3.78 -4.65 3.18
N PHE A 339 -3.54 -3.39 3.58
CA PHE A 339 -3.24 -3.03 4.97
C PHE A 339 -4.46 -3.03 5.89
N GLY A 340 -5.67 -3.10 5.35
CA GLY A 340 -6.94 -3.15 6.10
C GLY A 340 -8.09 -2.44 5.40
N GLU A 341 -9.28 -2.51 6.03
CA GLU A 341 -10.56 -2.07 5.43
C GLU A 341 -10.76 -0.55 5.39
N LYS A 342 -9.85 0.23 5.95
CA LYS A 342 -9.94 1.69 5.99
C LYS A 342 -8.84 2.34 5.15
N PRO A 343 -9.16 3.37 4.36
CA PRO A 343 -8.20 4.05 3.48
C PRO A 343 -7.00 4.64 4.22
N GLU A 344 -7.16 5.07 5.49
CA GLU A 344 -6.08 5.65 6.27
C GLU A 344 -4.88 4.71 6.43
N LEU A 345 -5.13 3.40 6.47
CA LEU A 345 -4.06 2.40 6.53
C LEU A 345 -3.30 2.32 5.20
N ALA A 346 -4.03 2.29 4.08
CA ALA A 346 -3.41 2.31 2.75
C ALA A 346 -2.57 3.59 2.55
N VAL A 347 -3.07 4.74 3.00
CA VAL A 347 -2.37 6.04 2.96
C VAL A 347 -1.07 5.99 3.75
N GLN A 348 -1.14 5.66 5.04
CA GLN A 348 0.02 5.74 5.94
C GLN A 348 1.06 4.67 5.64
N MET A 349 0.60 3.42 5.52
CA MET A 349 1.49 2.27 5.36
C MET A 349 2.00 2.15 3.92
N GLY A 350 1.16 2.44 2.92
CA GLY A 350 1.55 2.47 1.51
C GLY A 350 2.63 3.51 1.23
N ALA A 351 2.43 4.73 1.70
CA ALA A 351 3.44 5.80 1.60
C ALA A 351 4.76 5.45 2.29
N ALA A 352 4.69 4.84 3.49
CA ALA A 352 5.88 4.40 4.22
C ALA A 352 6.63 3.30 3.46
N CYS A 353 5.91 2.36 2.85
CA CYS A 353 6.50 1.28 2.07
C CYS A 353 7.19 1.80 0.79
N VAL A 354 6.55 2.72 0.05
CA VAL A 354 7.17 3.37 -1.12
C VAL A 354 8.49 4.02 -0.75
N ARG A 355 8.54 4.77 0.38
CA ARG A 355 9.81 5.34 0.90
C ARG A 355 10.83 4.27 1.26
N GLY A 356 10.40 3.15 1.82
CA GLY A 356 11.28 2.02 2.12
C GLY A 356 11.90 1.42 0.86
N TYR A 357 11.13 1.22 -0.19
CA TYR A 357 11.60 0.65 -1.46
C TYR A 357 12.49 1.59 -2.26
N GLN A 358 12.13 2.87 -2.35
CA GLN A 358 12.78 3.82 -3.25
C GLN A 358 13.79 4.75 -2.57
N GLY A 359 13.82 4.76 -1.24
CA GLY A 359 14.54 5.78 -0.47
C GLY A 359 13.86 7.15 -0.56
N GLU A 360 14.36 8.12 0.19
CA GLU A 360 13.92 9.49 0.09
C GLU A 360 14.57 10.17 -1.13
N LYS A 361 13.76 10.73 -2.03
CA LYS A 361 14.22 11.42 -3.24
C LYS A 361 15.18 10.58 -4.13
N TYR A 362 15.02 9.26 -4.10
CA TYR A 362 15.81 8.30 -4.91
C TYR A 362 17.32 8.39 -4.67
N ASN A 363 17.78 8.74 -3.49
CA ASN A 363 19.19 8.93 -3.18
C ASN A 363 19.86 7.72 -2.54
N GLU A 364 19.11 6.66 -2.25
CA GLU A 364 19.65 5.46 -1.60
C GLU A 364 20.23 4.47 -2.62
N PRO A 365 21.35 3.81 -2.30
CA PRO A 365 22.00 2.89 -3.24
C PRO A 365 21.18 1.62 -3.53
N TRP A 366 20.29 1.19 -2.61
CA TRP A 366 19.43 0.01 -2.77
C TRP A 366 18.08 0.30 -3.40
N ARG A 367 17.82 1.53 -3.83
CA ARG A 367 16.51 1.90 -4.36
C ARG A 367 16.09 1.01 -5.52
N VAL A 368 14.87 0.50 -5.44
CA VAL A 368 14.22 -0.28 -6.48
C VAL A 368 13.03 0.47 -7.05
N ILE A 369 12.57 0.11 -8.24
CA ILE A 369 11.31 0.63 -8.76
C ILE A 369 10.17 -0.02 -7.99
N SER A 370 9.43 0.77 -7.22
CA SER A 370 8.20 0.34 -6.54
C SER A 370 7.01 0.45 -7.49
N THR A 371 6.18 -0.59 -7.53
CA THR A 371 4.93 -0.61 -8.30
C THR A 371 3.76 -0.79 -7.36
N VAL A 372 3.07 0.29 -6.98
CA VAL A 372 1.86 0.16 -6.16
C VAL A 372 0.73 -0.45 -6.95
N LYS A 373 -0.08 -1.31 -6.31
CA LYS A 373 -1.11 -2.11 -6.97
C LYS A 373 -2.32 -2.39 -6.10
N HIS A 374 -3.48 -2.79 -6.67
CA HIS A 374 -3.83 -2.75 -8.09
C HIS A 374 -4.80 -1.60 -8.33
N TYR A 375 -4.48 -0.75 -9.27
CA TYR A 375 -5.25 0.45 -9.56
C TYR A 375 -6.42 0.11 -10.50
N LEU A 376 -7.69 0.21 -10.12
CA LEU A 376 -8.25 0.77 -8.90
C LEU A 376 -9.37 -0.15 -8.37
N ALA A 377 -9.53 -0.21 -7.02
CA ALA A 377 -10.70 -0.76 -6.34
C ALA A 377 -10.93 -2.28 -6.47
N ASP A 378 -9.87 -3.08 -6.62
CA ASP A 378 -9.92 -4.54 -6.62
C ASP A 378 -10.46 -5.14 -5.30
N GLY A 379 -10.25 -4.48 -4.16
CA GLY A 379 -10.74 -4.90 -2.85
C GLY A 379 -12.24 -4.67 -2.60
N SER A 380 -13.01 -4.17 -3.59
CA SER A 380 -14.44 -3.85 -3.43
C SER A 380 -15.35 -4.52 -4.48
N THR A 381 -14.88 -5.58 -5.10
CA THR A 381 -15.67 -6.32 -6.08
C THR A 381 -16.90 -7.00 -5.44
N THR A 382 -17.97 -7.12 -6.19
CA THR A 382 -19.22 -7.71 -5.71
C THR A 382 -18.99 -9.14 -5.22
N ASN A 383 -19.47 -9.43 -4.00
CA ASN A 383 -19.33 -10.72 -3.32
C ASN A 383 -17.87 -11.15 -3.04
N GLY A 384 -16.92 -10.21 -2.99
CA GLY A 384 -15.52 -10.50 -2.73
C GLY A 384 -14.90 -11.44 -3.76
N LYS A 385 -15.26 -11.31 -5.03
CA LYS A 385 -14.70 -12.12 -6.11
C LYS A 385 -13.48 -11.43 -6.69
N ASP A 386 -12.35 -12.13 -6.63
CA ASP A 386 -11.14 -11.66 -7.27
C ASP A 386 -11.37 -11.43 -8.78
N ARG A 387 -10.83 -10.31 -9.30
CA ARG A 387 -11.03 -9.91 -10.71
C ARG A 387 -12.49 -9.67 -11.12
N GLY A 388 -13.40 -9.56 -10.15
CA GLY A 388 -14.82 -9.36 -10.38
C GLY A 388 -15.17 -7.95 -10.84
N ASN A 389 -16.49 -7.72 -10.98
CA ASN A 389 -17.05 -6.39 -11.29
C ASN A 389 -17.60 -5.75 -10.01
N ASN A 390 -17.36 -4.48 -9.83
CA ASN A 390 -18.14 -3.65 -8.93
C ASN A 390 -19.15 -2.84 -9.73
N ALA A 391 -20.38 -3.37 -9.83
CA ALA A 391 -21.41 -2.83 -10.71
C ALA A 391 -22.02 -1.51 -10.20
N THR A 392 -21.96 -1.25 -8.90
CA THR A 392 -22.74 -0.17 -8.24
C THR A 392 -21.88 0.89 -7.58
N ILE A 393 -20.57 0.70 -7.48
CA ILE A 393 -19.67 1.65 -6.81
C ILE A 393 -19.72 3.03 -7.49
N THR A 394 -19.88 4.06 -6.69
CA THR A 394 -19.90 5.45 -7.15
C THR A 394 -18.48 6.02 -7.27
N ASP A 395 -18.32 7.11 -8.03
CA ASP A 395 -17.03 7.81 -8.09
C ASP A 395 -16.68 8.43 -6.74
N GLU A 396 -17.68 8.85 -5.96
CA GLU A 396 -17.49 9.33 -4.59
C GLU A 396 -16.86 8.25 -3.71
N GLU A 397 -17.38 7.03 -3.73
CA GLU A 397 -16.84 5.90 -2.96
C GLU A 397 -15.44 5.52 -3.43
N LEU A 398 -15.19 5.50 -4.74
CA LEU A 398 -13.85 5.27 -5.31
C LEU A 398 -12.85 6.29 -4.78
N ARG A 399 -13.21 7.57 -4.80
CA ARG A 399 -12.36 8.68 -4.39
C ARG A 399 -12.16 8.72 -2.87
N LYS A 400 -13.18 8.38 -2.09
CA LYS A 400 -13.11 8.36 -0.64
C LYS A 400 -12.34 7.15 -0.09
N THR A 401 -12.51 5.98 -0.72
CA THR A 401 -12.03 4.72 -0.16
C THR A 401 -10.79 4.18 -0.87
N HIS A 402 -10.75 4.23 -2.20
CA HIS A 402 -9.74 3.51 -2.97
C HIS A 402 -8.65 4.40 -3.56
N LEU A 403 -8.93 5.67 -3.84
CA LEU A 403 -7.97 6.59 -4.43
C LEU A 403 -6.93 7.16 -3.45
N PRO A 404 -7.23 7.41 -2.14
CA PRO A 404 -6.31 8.12 -1.25
C PRO A 404 -4.96 7.44 -1.05
N GLY A 405 -4.91 6.10 -1.05
CA GLY A 405 -3.64 5.35 -0.98
C GLY A 405 -2.73 5.65 -2.17
N TYR A 406 -3.30 5.77 -3.38
CA TYR A 406 -2.55 6.12 -4.60
C TYR A 406 -2.12 7.58 -4.61
N GLU A 407 -2.96 8.49 -4.15
CA GLU A 407 -2.59 9.88 -3.94
C GLU A 407 -1.36 9.99 -3.03
N ALA A 408 -1.39 9.32 -1.88
CA ALA A 408 -0.26 9.29 -0.95
C ALA A 408 1.00 8.67 -1.56
N ALA A 409 0.86 7.62 -2.38
CA ALA A 409 1.99 6.99 -3.07
C ALA A 409 2.60 7.93 -4.13
N VAL A 410 1.77 8.64 -4.91
CA VAL A 410 2.22 9.65 -5.88
C VAL A 410 2.96 10.78 -5.17
N GLU A 411 2.47 11.22 -4.00
CA GLU A 411 3.14 12.20 -3.16
C GLU A 411 4.54 11.75 -2.69
N GLN A 412 4.75 10.45 -2.53
CA GLN A 412 6.07 9.88 -2.22
C GLN A 412 6.91 9.61 -3.48
N GLY A 413 6.44 10.00 -4.66
CA GLY A 413 7.16 9.83 -5.92
C GLY A 413 7.25 8.37 -6.36
N VAL A 414 6.18 7.59 -6.20
CA VAL A 414 6.15 6.21 -6.70
C VAL A 414 6.46 6.16 -8.19
N LEU A 415 7.32 5.23 -8.60
CA LEU A 415 7.84 5.16 -9.97
C LEU A 415 6.95 4.36 -10.91
N SER A 416 6.10 3.48 -10.38
CA SER A 416 5.20 2.65 -11.19
C SER A 416 3.87 2.40 -10.47
N VAL A 417 2.80 2.23 -11.25
CA VAL A 417 1.47 1.82 -10.79
C VAL A 417 0.98 0.70 -11.69
N MET A 418 0.47 -0.40 -11.10
CA MET A 418 -0.09 -1.51 -11.86
C MET A 418 -1.62 -1.39 -11.95
N ALA A 419 -2.16 -1.47 -13.16
CA ALA A 419 -3.60 -1.50 -13.40
C ALA A 419 -4.21 -2.79 -12.86
N SER A 420 -5.46 -2.72 -12.37
CA SER A 420 -6.16 -3.87 -11.81
C SER A 420 -6.93 -4.68 -12.86
N PHE A 421 -7.13 -5.95 -12.56
CA PHE A 421 -7.95 -6.84 -13.40
C PHE A 421 -9.46 -6.61 -13.28
N ASN A 422 -9.94 -6.03 -12.19
CA ASN A 422 -11.37 -5.89 -11.95
C ASN A 422 -12.05 -4.94 -12.93
N GLN A 423 -13.36 -5.00 -12.92
CA GLN A 423 -14.22 -4.05 -13.61
C GLN A 423 -14.87 -3.07 -12.62
N ILE A 424 -15.01 -1.84 -13.04
CA ILE A 424 -15.84 -0.83 -12.37
C ILE A 424 -16.99 -0.50 -13.32
N ARG A 425 -18.22 -0.81 -12.91
CA ARG A 425 -19.41 -0.59 -13.72
C ARG A 425 -19.30 -1.17 -15.15
N GLY A 426 -18.69 -2.36 -15.24
CA GLY A 426 -18.49 -3.07 -16.50
C GLY A 426 -17.28 -2.61 -17.33
N VAL A 427 -16.50 -1.61 -16.87
CA VAL A 427 -15.28 -1.14 -17.55
C VAL A 427 -14.05 -1.77 -16.89
N HIS A 428 -13.27 -2.51 -17.67
CA HIS A 428 -11.99 -3.05 -17.21
C HIS A 428 -10.96 -1.95 -16.96
N GLN A 429 -10.22 -2.05 -15.87
CA GLN A 429 -9.30 -0.97 -15.48
C GLN A 429 -8.13 -0.79 -16.45
N HIS A 430 -7.72 -1.80 -17.21
CA HIS A 430 -6.69 -1.66 -18.24
C HIS A 430 -7.08 -0.79 -19.44
N VAL A 431 -8.38 -0.54 -19.66
CA VAL A 431 -8.89 0.30 -20.76
C VAL A 431 -9.65 1.54 -20.26
N ASP A 432 -9.63 1.79 -18.96
CA ASP A 432 -10.33 2.91 -18.33
C ASP A 432 -9.51 4.20 -18.43
N LYS A 433 -9.68 4.91 -19.55
CA LYS A 433 -8.96 6.16 -19.82
C LYS A 433 -9.24 7.25 -18.79
N GLU A 434 -10.47 7.32 -18.30
CA GLU A 434 -10.84 8.33 -17.30
C GLU A 434 -10.00 8.15 -16.04
N ARG A 435 -9.86 6.92 -15.54
CA ARG A 435 -9.15 6.64 -14.30
C ARG A 435 -7.64 6.56 -14.48
N LEU A 436 -7.16 5.92 -15.57
CA LEU A 436 -5.72 5.80 -15.81
C LEU A 436 -5.08 7.14 -16.21
N THR A 437 -5.65 7.82 -17.19
CA THR A 437 -5.09 9.10 -17.67
C THR A 437 -5.69 10.28 -16.91
N GLY A 438 -7.02 10.35 -16.80
CA GLY A 438 -7.69 11.50 -16.18
C GLY A 438 -7.35 11.63 -14.69
N TRP A 439 -7.65 10.61 -13.89
CA TRP A 439 -7.42 10.70 -12.45
C TRP A 439 -5.94 10.51 -12.08
N LEU A 440 -5.32 9.40 -12.49
CA LEU A 440 -3.97 9.08 -12.02
C LEU A 440 -2.90 9.98 -12.62
N LYS A 441 -2.81 10.04 -13.97
CA LYS A 441 -1.73 10.83 -14.62
C LYS A 441 -1.96 12.33 -14.54
N THR A 442 -3.21 12.78 -14.81
CA THR A 442 -3.50 14.21 -14.90
C THR A 442 -3.83 14.80 -13.54
N GLU A 443 -4.86 14.29 -12.87
CA GLU A 443 -5.36 14.90 -11.62
C GLU A 443 -4.40 14.72 -10.45
N LEU A 444 -3.85 13.48 -10.24
CA LEU A 444 -2.86 13.23 -9.20
C LEU A 444 -1.46 13.70 -9.60
N GLY A 445 -1.21 13.99 -10.87
CA GLY A 445 0.11 14.40 -11.36
C GLY A 445 1.14 13.27 -11.35
N PHE A 446 0.70 12.01 -11.49
CA PHE A 446 1.60 10.87 -11.55
C PHE A 446 2.52 10.94 -12.76
N ASP A 447 3.82 11.03 -12.53
CA ASP A 447 4.85 11.18 -13.55
C ASP A 447 5.69 9.91 -13.83
N GLY A 448 5.42 8.83 -13.06
CA GLY A 448 5.90 7.48 -13.35
C GLY A 448 5.15 6.80 -14.50
N TYR A 449 5.33 5.50 -14.66
CA TYR A 449 4.66 4.72 -15.71
C TYR A 449 3.58 3.78 -15.13
N ILE A 450 2.53 3.53 -15.94
CA ILE A 450 1.50 2.55 -15.65
C ILE A 450 1.85 1.24 -16.34
N ILE A 451 1.97 0.16 -15.57
CA ILE A 451 2.16 -1.20 -16.07
C ILE A 451 0.83 -1.96 -16.07
N SER A 452 0.59 -2.80 -17.07
CA SER A 452 -0.51 -3.76 -17.03
C SER A 452 -0.21 -4.87 -16.01
N ASP A 453 -1.23 -5.55 -15.52
CA ASP A 453 -1.06 -6.84 -14.85
C ASP A 453 -0.81 -7.95 -15.89
N TRP A 454 -0.59 -9.20 -15.45
CA TRP A 454 -0.26 -10.38 -16.25
C TRP A 454 -1.29 -10.61 -17.37
N LEU A 455 -0.89 -10.43 -18.63
CA LEU A 455 -1.78 -10.50 -19.80
C LEU A 455 -3.05 -9.63 -19.67
N GLY A 456 -3.01 -8.59 -18.83
CA GLY A 456 -4.17 -7.78 -18.47
C GLY A 456 -4.80 -7.04 -19.65
N ILE A 457 -4.02 -6.70 -20.68
CA ILE A 457 -4.52 -6.08 -21.90
C ILE A 457 -5.42 -7.04 -22.69
N GLY A 458 -4.98 -8.28 -22.88
CA GLY A 458 -5.75 -9.31 -23.62
C GLY A 458 -7.09 -9.63 -22.97
N ASN A 459 -7.14 -9.59 -21.66
CA ASN A 459 -8.33 -9.91 -20.87
C ASN A 459 -9.35 -8.78 -20.83
N SER A 460 -8.99 -7.57 -21.21
CA SER A 460 -9.85 -6.37 -21.12
C SER A 460 -11.04 -6.37 -22.08
N LEU A 461 -11.03 -7.19 -23.14
CA LEU A 461 -12.10 -7.21 -24.17
C LEU A 461 -13.07 -8.39 -24.07
N SER A 462 -12.89 -9.31 -23.12
CA SER A 462 -13.83 -10.42 -22.94
C SER A 462 -15.01 -9.99 -22.05
N PRO A 463 -16.18 -9.58 -22.60
CA PRO A 463 -17.33 -9.26 -21.79
C PRO A 463 -17.76 -10.50 -20.99
N GLY A 464 -17.78 -10.40 -19.67
CA GLY A 464 -18.21 -11.50 -18.81
C GLY A 464 -17.17 -12.57 -18.55
N ALA A 465 -15.88 -12.34 -18.84
CA ALA A 465 -14.77 -13.18 -18.37
C ALA A 465 -14.67 -13.10 -16.85
N THR A 466 -15.67 -13.64 -16.16
CA THR A 466 -15.68 -13.85 -14.72
C THR A 466 -15.01 -15.17 -14.35
N ASP A 467 -14.54 -15.91 -15.35
CA ASP A 467 -14.00 -17.26 -15.16
C ASP A 467 -12.47 -17.19 -15.10
N ALA A 468 -11.94 -17.43 -13.91
CA ALA A 468 -10.51 -17.58 -13.65
C ALA A 468 -9.81 -18.55 -14.62
N ASN A 469 -10.55 -19.49 -15.21
CA ASN A 469 -10.06 -20.49 -16.16
C ASN A 469 -9.70 -19.93 -17.55
N ASN A 470 -10.22 -18.76 -17.94
CA ASN A 470 -9.85 -18.12 -19.22
C ASN A 470 -8.56 -17.31 -19.12
N TYR A 471 -8.04 -17.09 -17.93
CA TYR A 471 -6.85 -16.28 -17.66
C TYR A 471 -5.53 -16.95 -18.05
N MET A 472 -5.51 -18.28 -18.16
CA MET A 472 -4.31 -19.07 -18.47
C MET A 472 -4.24 -19.44 -19.95
N GLY A 473 -5.27 -19.12 -20.73
CA GLY A 473 -5.29 -19.37 -22.17
C GLY A 473 -4.39 -18.34 -22.88
N GLY A 474 -3.24 -18.77 -23.38
CA GLY A 474 -2.29 -17.99 -24.16
C GLY A 474 -2.84 -17.51 -25.52
N GLY A 475 -4.01 -16.85 -25.50
CA GLY A 475 -4.60 -16.22 -26.68
C GLY A 475 -3.83 -14.96 -27.05
N THR A 476 -3.64 -14.75 -28.35
CA THR A 476 -3.04 -13.54 -28.92
C THR A 476 -3.88 -12.32 -28.53
N THR A 477 -3.27 -11.35 -27.86
CA THR A 477 -3.94 -10.09 -27.53
C THR A 477 -4.40 -9.40 -28.82
N SER A 478 -5.69 -9.07 -28.92
CA SER A 478 -6.23 -8.44 -30.13
C SER A 478 -5.70 -7.02 -30.32
N GLN A 479 -5.56 -6.58 -31.57
CA GLN A 479 -5.14 -5.21 -31.89
C GLN A 479 -6.07 -4.16 -31.25
N ASN A 480 -7.37 -4.41 -31.16
CA ASN A 480 -8.31 -3.51 -30.52
C ASN A 480 -8.02 -3.37 -29.00
N ALA A 481 -7.74 -4.48 -28.30
CA ALA A 481 -7.38 -4.44 -26.90
C ALA A 481 -6.10 -3.63 -26.68
N ILE A 482 -5.07 -3.85 -27.51
CA ILE A 482 -3.81 -3.10 -27.46
C ILE A 482 -4.06 -1.62 -27.69
N LYS A 483 -4.81 -1.27 -28.76
CA LYS A 483 -5.16 0.11 -29.06
C LYS A 483 -5.85 0.80 -27.88
N ASP A 484 -6.87 0.15 -27.32
CA ASP A 484 -7.71 0.73 -26.27
C ASP A 484 -6.90 0.89 -24.97
N ALA A 485 -6.09 -0.11 -24.57
CA ALA A 485 -5.26 -0.03 -23.37
C ALA A 485 -4.14 1.02 -23.47
N ILE A 486 -3.42 1.07 -24.60
CA ILE A 486 -2.35 2.06 -24.80
C ILE A 486 -2.93 3.47 -24.83
N ASN A 487 -4.06 3.69 -25.52
CA ASN A 487 -4.74 4.99 -25.56
C ASN A 487 -5.42 5.36 -24.22
N ALA A 488 -5.74 4.37 -23.38
CA ALA A 488 -6.21 4.61 -22.02
C ALA A 488 -5.11 5.05 -21.06
N GLY A 489 -3.84 4.71 -21.35
CA GLY A 489 -2.73 5.19 -20.55
C GLY A 489 -1.74 4.12 -20.09
N ILE A 490 -1.89 2.85 -20.46
CA ILE A 490 -0.89 1.81 -20.18
C ILE A 490 0.41 2.17 -20.90
N ASP A 491 1.53 2.18 -20.15
CA ASP A 491 2.85 2.55 -20.64
C ASP A 491 3.74 1.32 -20.86
N LEU A 492 3.65 0.31 -19.99
CA LEU A 492 4.40 -0.92 -20.04
C LEU A 492 3.45 -2.12 -20.04
N ALA A 493 3.48 -2.93 -21.06
CA ALA A 493 2.63 -4.10 -21.21
C ALA A 493 3.32 -5.37 -20.67
N MET A 494 2.73 -5.99 -19.65
CA MET A 494 3.17 -7.29 -19.14
C MET A 494 2.63 -8.40 -20.05
N GLU A 495 3.45 -8.80 -21.02
CA GLU A 495 3.13 -9.78 -22.08
C GLU A 495 4.08 -10.96 -22.01
N PRO A 496 3.99 -11.82 -21.00
CA PRO A 496 5.00 -12.83 -20.69
C PRO A 496 5.25 -13.80 -21.84
N GLY A 497 4.21 -14.23 -22.55
CA GLY A 497 4.32 -15.16 -23.66
C GLY A 497 3.93 -14.60 -25.03
N THR A 498 3.32 -13.44 -25.05
CA THR A 498 2.71 -12.81 -26.23
C THR A 498 3.45 -11.57 -26.72
N HIS A 499 4.58 -11.26 -26.12
CA HIS A 499 5.36 -10.04 -26.36
C HIS A 499 5.68 -9.78 -27.84
N THR A 500 6.04 -10.81 -28.63
CA THR A 500 6.31 -10.63 -30.08
C THR A 500 5.05 -10.22 -30.85
N SER A 501 3.92 -10.84 -30.54
CA SER A 501 2.62 -10.49 -31.14
C SER A 501 2.20 -9.07 -30.73
N PHE A 502 2.39 -8.71 -29.47
CA PHE A 502 2.12 -7.36 -28.94
C PHE A 502 2.95 -6.31 -29.72
N ILE A 503 4.27 -6.50 -29.83
CA ILE A 503 5.18 -5.59 -30.53
C ILE A 503 4.73 -5.37 -31.98
N ASN A 504 4.47 -6.47 -32.72
CA ASN A 504 4.07 -6.39 -34.12
C ASN A 504 2.71 -5.70 -34.28
N SER A 505 1.76 -6.01 -33.40
CA SER A 505 0.43 -5.39 -33.41
C SER A 505 0.50 -3.89 -33.10
N LEU A 506 1.25 -3.49 -32.08
CA LEU A 506 1.37 -2.08 -31.70
C LEU A 506 2.08 -1.28 -32.81
N LYS A 507 3.12 -1.83 -33.46
CA LYS A 507 3.76 -1.22 -34.65
C LYS A 507 2.77 -0.96 -35.77
N ALA A 508 1.87 -1.90 -36.03
CA ALA A 508 0.87 -1.75 -37.09
C ALA A 508 -0.22 -0.70 -36.77
N LEU A 509 -0.41 -0.38 -35.48
CA LEU A 509 -1.37 0.63 -35.04
C LEU A 509 -0.82 2.06 -35.09
N VAL A 510 0.52 2.24 -35.12
CA VAL A 510 1.16 3.55 -35.13
C VAL A 510 1.41 4.02 -36.58
N PRO A 511 1.14 5.29 -36.94
CA PRO A 511 0.53 6.35 -36.12
C PRO A 511 -1.00 6.42 -36.24
N SER A 512 -1.63 5.55 -37.03
CA SER A 512 -3.02 5.73 -37.48
C SER A 512 -4.07 5.57 -36.38
N GLN A 513 -3.83 4.72 -35.36
CA GLN A 513 -4.77 4.40 -34.28
C GLN A 513 -4.16 4.66 -32.88
N VAL A 514 -2.84 4.66 -32.78
CA VAL A 514 -2.07 5.06 -31.59
C VAL A 514 -1.07 6.11 -32.06
N SER A 515 -1.12 7.31 -31.50
CA SER A 515 -0.27 8.40 -31.95
C SER A 515 1.19 8.20 -31.51
N GLN A 516 2.14 8.79 -32.25
CA GLN A 516 3.56 8.79 -31.91
C GLN A 516 3.80 9.45 -30.55
N GLU A 517 3.08 10.54 -30.25
CA GLU A 517 3.19 11.27 -28.98
C GLU A 517 2.79 10.38 -27.79
N ARG A 518 1.79 9.47 -27.99
CA ARG A 518 1.40 8.52 -26.93
C ARG A 518 2.51 7.50 -26.67
N ILE A 519 3.16 7.01 -27.71
CA ILE A 519 4.34 6.12 -27.60
C ILE A 519 5.48 6.86 -26.88
N ASP A 520 5.75 8.09 -27.28
CA ASP A 520 6.82 8.91 -26.72
C ASP A 520 6.56 9.25 -25.23
N ASP A 521 5.31 9.54 -24.82
CA ASP A 521 4.94 9.73 -23.41
C ASP A 521 5.20 8.44 -22.61
N ALA A 522 4.82 7.25 -23.12
CA ALA A 522 5.06 5.99 -22.43
C ALA A 522 6.55 5.74 -22.19
N VAL A 523 7.34 5.86 -23.25
CA VAL A 523 8.80 5.62 -23.19
C VAL A 523 9.47 6.62 -22.25
N ARG A 524 9.09 7.90 -22.32
CA ARG A 524 9.60 8.96 -21.45
C ARG A 524 9.36 8.62 -19.97
N ARG A 525 8.19 8.15 -19.62
CA ARG A 525 7.83 7.72 -18.25
C ARG A 525 8.68 6.54 -17.77
N ILE A 526 8.87 5.54 -18.63
CA ILE A 526 9.69 4.36 -18.33
C ILE A 526 11.16 4.77 -18.14
N LEU A 527 11.70 5.59 -19.02
CA LEU A 527 13.07 6.10 -18.91
C LEU A 527 13.26 6.94 -17.64
N ARG A 528 12.30 7.81 -17.31
CA ARG A 528 12.34 8.62 -16.08
C ARG A 528 12.43 7.73 -14.84
N ALA A 529 11.64 6.65 -14.77
CA ALA A 529 11.71 5.70 -13.68
C ALA A 529 13.08 5.00 -13.61
N LYS A 530 13.64 4.56 -14.75
CA LYS A 530 14.98 3.95 -14.81
C LYS A 530 16.08 4.90 -14.36
N PHE A 531 16.02 6.17 -14.75
CA PHE A 531 16.96 7.20 -14.30
C PHE A 531 16.85 7.42 -12.78
N ARG A 532 15.64 7.65 -12.27
CA ARG A 532 15.42 7.88 -10.83
C ARG A 532 15.81 6.67 -9.98
N ALA A 533 15.60 5.46 -10.48
CA ALA A 533 16.07 4.24 -9.84
C ALA A 533 17.59 4.03 -9.98
N GLY A 534 18.31 4.95 -10.65
CA GLY A 534 19.76 4.88 -10.83
C GLY A 534 20.22 3.82 -11.82
N ARG A 535 19.30 3.20 -12.56
CA ARG A 535 19.66 2.11 -13.49
C ARG A 535 20.47 2.62 -14.68
N MET A 536 20.17 3.82 -15.17
CA MET A 536 20.91 4.42 -16.30
C MET A 536 22.34 4.81 -15.92
N ASP A 537 22.57 5.17 -14.66
CA ASP A 537 23.89 5.55 -14.15
C ASP A 537 24.72 4.35 -13.69
N ASN A 538 24.05 3.28 -13.25
CA ASN A 538 24.66 2.04 -12.81
C ASN A 538 23.98 0.81 -13.46
N PRO A 539 24.21 0.54 -14.72
CA PRO A 539 23.50 -0.51 -15.46
C PRO A 539 23.88 -1.94 -15.03
N GLN A 540 25.09 -2.15 -14.46
CA GLN A 540 25.49 -3.43 -13.91
C GLN A 540 24.98 -3.68 -12.49
N GLY A 541 24.72 -2.62 -11.80
CA GLY A 541 24.86 -2.36 -10.38
C GLY A 541 23.95 -3.05 -9.41
N VAL A 542 23.38 -4.18 -9.75
CA VAL A 542 22.56 -4.93 -8.78
C VAL A 542 23.40 -6.03 -8.16
N GLY A 543 23.24 -6.30 -6.90
CA GLY A 543 23.65 -7.53 -6.25
C GLY A 543 24.93 -7.51 -5.43
N SER A 544 25.98 -6.81 -5.82
CA SER A 544 27.28 -6.99 -5.13
C SER A 544 27.39 -6.33 -3.72
N SER A 545 26.79 -5.16 -3.55
CA SER A 545 26.92 -4.38 -2.31
C SER A 545 26.16 -4.96 -1.10
N TYR A 546 25.16 -5.79 -1.34
CA TYR A 546 24.33 -6.40 -0.31
C TYR A 546 24.41 -7.92 -0.30
N SER A 547 25.33 -8.51 -1.06
CA SER A 547 25.61 -9.95 -1.06
C SER A 547 25.92 -10.40 0.38
N GLY A 548 25.26 -11.47 0.84
CA GLY A 548 25.40 -11.99 2.21
C GLY A 548 24.53 -11.29 3.27
N THR A 549 23.72 -10.28 2.91
CA THR A 549 22.78 -9.64 3.87
C THR A 549 21.42 -10.34 3.90
N THR A 550 21.10 -11.16 2.91
CA THR A 550 19.83 -11.90 2.82
C THR A 550 19.64 -12.79 4.05
N GLY A 551 18.51 -12.62 4.74
CA GLY A 551 18.20 -13.36 5.97
C GLY A 551 19.14 -13.09 7.14
N SER A 552 19.89 -11.97 7.12
CA SER A 552 20.82 -11.63 8.20
C SER A 552 20.11 -11.46 9.55
N ALA A 553 20.83 -11.66 10.65
CA ALA A 553 20.30 -11.49 12.00
C ALA A 553 19.66 -10.10 12.21
N ALA A 554 20.27 -9.05 11.63
CA ALA A 554 19.76 -7.68 11.72
C ALA A 554 18.42 -7.54 10.99
N ASN A 555 18.28 -8.10 9.78
CA ASN A 555 17.05 -8.08 9.01
C ASN A 555 15.93 -8.89 9.70
N ARG A 556 16.26 -10.07 10.20
CA ARG A 556 15.35 -10.94 10.96
C ARG A 556 14.89 -10.29 12.26
N ALA A 557 15.73 -9.48 12.91
CA ALA A 557 15.33 -8.72 14.09
C ALA A 557 14.22 -7.69 13.78
N VAL A 558 14.28 -7.04 12.61
CA VAL A 558 13.20 -6.16 12.14
C VAL A 558 11.91 -6.95 11.91
N ALA A 559 12.00 -8.14 11.29
CA ALA A 559 10.84 -8.98 11.08
C ALA A 559 10.24 -9.49 12.40
N ARG A 560 11.08 -9.92 13.36
CA ARG A 560 10.61 -10.34 14.69
C ARG A 560 9.90 -9.19 15.43
N GLU A 561 10.40 -7.95 15.30
CA GLU A 561 9.72 -6.77 15.83
C GLU A 561 8.36 -6.55 15.15
N ALA A 562 8.30 -6.68 13.82
CA ALA A 562 7.06 -6.55 13.07
C ALA A 562 6.03 -7.61 13.49
N VAL A 563 6.45 -8.87 13.70
CA VAL A 563 5.58 -9.94 14.19
C VAL A 563 4.98 -9.59 15.55
N ARG A 564 5.81 -9.18 16.53
CA ARG A 564 5.31 -8.78 17.85
C ARG A 564 4.25 -7.68 17.76
N LYS A 565 4.49 -6.69 16.90
CA LYS A 565 3.60 -5.55 16.68
C LYS A 565 2.36 -5.89 15.84
N SER A 566 2.31 -7.04 15.15
CA SER A 566 1.17 -7.43 14.31
C SER A 566 0.15 -8.31 15.04
N MET A 567 0.52 -8.99 16.13
CA MET A 567 -0.37 -9.85 16.90
C MET A 567 -1.52 -9.05 17.51
N VAL A 568 -2.77 -9.48 17.34
CA VAL A 568 -3.94 -8.82 17.94
C VAL A 568 -4.60 -9.74 18.95
N LEU A 569 -4.66 -9.31 20.20
CA LEU A 569 -5.34 -10.04 21.27
C LEU A 569 -6.84 -9.77 21.21
N LEU A 570 -7.62 -10.79 20.87
CA LEU A 570 -9.08 -10.67 20.76
C LEU A 570 -9.83 -11.07 22.03
N LYS A 571 -9.20 -11.94 22.84
CA LYS A 571 -9.75 -12.43 24.10
C LYS A 571 -8.62 -12.72 25.08
N ASN A 572 -8.81 -12.44 26.38
CA ASN A 572 -7.87 -12.78 27.45
C ASN A 572 -8.60 -12.93 28.79
N ASP A 573 -9.45 -13.96 28.89
CA ASP A 573 -10.15 -14.30 30.12
C ASP A 573 -9.13 -14.77 31.17
N ARG A 574 -9.42 -14.53 32.42
CA ARG A 574 -8.57 -14.96 33.56
C ARG A 574 -7.13 -14.43 33.49
N SER A 575 -6.84 -13.43 32.64
CA SER A 575 -5.50 -12.90 32.42
C SER A 575 -4.46 -13.99 32.13
N VAL A 576 -4.80 -14.92 31.21
CA VAL A 576 -3.93 -16.04 30.82
C VAL A 576 -2.67 -15.57 30.14
N LEU A 577 -2.77 -14.52 29.33
CA LEU A 577 -1.59 -13.86 28.75
C LEU A 577 -1.20 -12.62 29.56
N PRO A 578 0.09 -12.38 29.73
CA PRO A 578 1.22 -13.20 29.29
C PRO A 578 1.39 -14.47 30.11
N ILE A 579 1.87 -15.55 29.46
CA ILE A 579 2.22 -16.82 30.11
C ILE A 579 3.52 -16.61 30.90
N SER A 580 3.57 -17.09 32.15
CA SER A 580 4.82 -17.10 32.90
C SER A 580 5.82 -18.10 32.29
N LYS A 581 7.10 -17.71 32.19
CA LYS A 581 8.17 -18.62 31.71
C LYS A 581 8.39 -19.83 32.63
N SER A 582 7.85 -19.80 33.85
CA SER A 582 7.86 -20.94 34.77
C SER A 582 6.74 -21.95 34.52
N GLU A 583 5.66 -21.55 33.81
CA GLU A 583 4.55 -22.43 33.47
C GLU A 583 4.95 -23.40 32.35
N LYS A 584 4.41 -24.64 32.47
CA LYS A 584 4.61 -25.68 31.45
C LYS A 584 3.57 -25.53 30.35
N VAL A 585 4.02 -25.54 29.11
CA VAL A 585 3.14 -25.38 27.94
C VAL A 585 3.15 -26.62 27.05
N TYR A 586 2.00 -27.07 26.65
CA TYR A 586 1.82 -28.05 25.59
C TYR A 586 1.28 -27.37 24.34
N ILE A 587 2.05 -27.43 23.24
CA ILE A 587 1.65 -26.82 21.96
C ILE A 587 1.29 -27.92 20.97
N PHE A 588 0.18 -27.73 20.25
CA PHE A 588 -0.25 -28.63 19.19
C PHE A 588 -0.99 -27.91 18.06
N GLY A 589 -1.32 -28.66 17.00
CA GLY A 589 -1.89 -28.15 15.75
C GLY A 589 -0.82 -28.10 14.65
N THR A 590 -1.18 -28.50 13.43
CA THR A 590 -0.25 -28.56 12.30
C THR A 590 0.54 -27.26 12.08
N PRO A 591 -0.11 -26.07 12.15
CA PRO A 591 0.61 -24.81 11.96
C PRO A 591 1.63 -24.46 13.04
N ALA A 592 1.62 -25.15 14.19
CA ALA A 592 2.58 -24.91 15.28
C ALA A 592 4.04 -25.15 14.84
N THR A 593 4.24 -26.13 13.93
CA THR A 593 5.56 -26.53 13.42
C THR A 593 5.75 -26.30 11.93
N ASN A 594 4.68 -26.02 11.19
CA ASN A 594 4.71 -25.87 9.75
C ASN A 594 4.74 -24.38 9.35
N THR A 595 5.90 -23.91 8.92
CA THR A 595 6.14 -22.50 8.58
C THR A 595 5.47 -22.04 7.28
N GLY A 596 4.99 -22.96 6.44
CA GLY A 596 4.22 -22.62 5.25
C GLY A 596 2.90 -21.91 5.57
N TYR A 597 2.21 -22.34 6.66
CA TYR A 597 0.99 -21.67 7.10
C TYR A 597 1.24 -20.22 7.50
N GLN A 598 2.28 -19.98 8.30
CA GLN A 598 2.58 -18.64 8.82
C GLN A 598 3.07 -17.66 7.77
N CYS A 599 3.68 -18.16 6.71
CA CYS A 599 4.18 -17.34 5.60
C CYS A 599 3.06 -17.04 4.56
N GLY A 600 2.13 -17.96 4.34
CA GLY A 600 1.01 -17.73 3.43
C GLY A 600 1.38 -17.76 1.94
N GLY A 601 0.50 -17.21 1.11
CA GLY A 601 0.69 -17.03 -0.33
C GLY A 601 1.86 -16.10 -0.65
N TRP A 602 2.27 -16.05 -1.92
CA TRP A 602 3.40 -15.21 -2.40
C TRP A 602 4.74 -15.50 -1.70
N THR A 603 4.88 -16.71 -1.13
CA THR A 603 6.10 -17.14 -0.46
C THR A 603 6.74 -18.30 -1.22
N LEU A 604 7.93 -18.09 -1.79
CA LEU A 604 8.67 -18.94 -2.72
C LEU A 604 7.88 -19.20 -4.00
N GLY A 605 6.70 -19.78 -3.92
CA GLY A 605 5.74 -19.95 -5.02
C GLY A 605 4.58 -18.95 -4.93
N TRP A 606 3.85 -18.78 -6.04
CA TRP A 606 2.67 -17.93 -6.13
C TRP A 606 1.60 -18.28 -5.08
N GLN A 607 1.21 -19.55 -4.98
CA GLN A 607 0.22 -19.98 -3.98
C GLN A 607 0.80 -20.17 -2.57
N GLY A 608 2.10 -19.98 -2.37
CA GLY A 608 2.85 -20.26 -1.16
C GLY A 608 3.67 -21.54 -1.23
N SER A 609 4.29 -21.93 -0.12
CA SER A 609 5.12 -23.12 -0.02
C SER A 609 4.28 -24.35 0.27
N GLY A 610 4.25 -25.32 -0.66
CA GLY A 610 3.46 -26.54 -0.45
C GLY A 610 3.23 -27.34 -1.74
N THR A 611 2.42 -28.39 -1.60
CA THR A 611 1.94 -29.20 -2.71
C THR A 611 0.58 -28.70 -3.16
N ALA A 612 0.44 -28.36 -4.42
CA ALA A 612 -0.82 -27.98 -5.02
C ALA A 612 -1.63 -29.20 -5.49
N GLY A 613 -2.94 -29.12 -5.37
CA GLY A 613 -3.88 -30.05 -5.99
C GLY A 613 -4.03 -29.78 -7.50
N THR A 614 -4.90 -30.54 -8.14
CA THR A 614 -5.18 -30.41 -9.59
C THR A 614 -5.86 -29.09 -9.96
N ASP A 615 -6.50 -28.44 -9.01
CA ASP A 615 -7.10 -27.11 -9.12
C ASP A 615 -6.12 -25.96 -8.83
N GLY A 616 -4.86 -26.28 -8.56
CA GLY A 616 -3.80 -25.30 -8.24
C GLY A 616 -3.78 -24.81 -6.80
N LYS A 617 -4.76 -25.16 -5.95
CA LYS A 617 -4.78 -24.80 -4.53
C LYS A 617 -3.80 -25.63 -3.73
N ILE A 618 -3.16 -25.01 -2.74
CA ILE A 618 -2.31 -25.75 -1.80
C ILE A 618 -3.18 -26.69 -0.97
N THR A 619 -2.86 -27.98 -1.02
CA THR A 619 -3.50 -29.04 -0.23
C THR A 619 -2.67 -29.44 0.99
N THR A 620 -1.36 -29.24 0.92
CA THR A 620 -0.42 -29.52 2.01
C THR A 620 0.65 -28.42 2.02
N ALA A 621 0.72 -27.68 3.12
CA ALA A 621 1.75 -26.66 3.30
C ALA A 621 3.11 -27.31 3.62
N SER A 622 4.20 -26.73 3.11
CA SER A 622 5.58 -27.15 3.38
C SER A 622 6.36 -26.08 4.14
N ASN A 623 7.35 -26.50 4.90
CA ASN A 623 8.22 -25.57 5.62
C ASN A 623 9.01 -24.67 4.66
N VAL A 624 9.15 -23.42 5.07
CA VAL A 624 9.93 -22.40 4.37
C VAL A 624 11.34 -22.37 4.97
N ALA A 625 12.33 -22.49 4.10
CA ALA A 625 13.73 -22.51 4.51
C ALA A 625 14.10 -21.20 5.24
N GLY A 626 14.81 -21.33 6.36
CA GLY A 626 15.21 -20.20 7.20
C GLY A 626 14.10 -19.64 8.11
N ALA A 627 12.85 -20.05 7.97
CA ALA A 627 11.78 -19.60 8.88
C ALA A 627 11.80 -20.38 10.21
N VAL A 628 11.45 -19.69 11.29
CA VAL A 628 11.30 -20.24 12.65
C VAL A 628 9.81 -20.46 12.92
N SER A 629 9.41 -21.69 13.28
CA SER A 629 8.03 -22.00 13.66
C SER A 629 7.67 -21.43 15.03
N ILE A 630 6.37 -21.37 15.36
CA ILE A 630 5.91 -20.94 16.70
C ILE A 630 6.52 -21.85 17.78
N GLN A 631 6.48 -23.17 17.57
CA GLN A 631 7.04 -24.13 18.53
C GLN A 631 8.54 -23.88 18.77
N ALA A 632 9.32 -23.74 17.71
CA ALA A 632 10.75 -23.43 17.83
C ALA A 632 10.99 -22.05 18.49
N GLY A 633 10.11 -21.08 18.21
CA GLY A 633 10.12 -19.78 18.88
C GLY A 633 9.89 -19.87 20.39
N ILE A 634 8.98 -20.74 20.85
CA ILE A 634 8.75 -21.00 22.27
C ILE A 634 9.99 -21.62 22.92
N ASP A 635 10.62 -22.61 22.25
CA ASP A 635 11.86 -23.22 22.77
C ASP A 635 13.01 -22.19 22.91
N LEU A 636 13.04 -21.16 22.06
CA LEU A 636 14.01 -20.06 22.12
C LEU A 636 13.71 -19.05 23.23
N VAL A 637 12.43 -18.68 23.43
CA VAL A 637 12.01 -17.59 24.34
C VAL A 637 11.83 -18.09 25.78
N ALA A 638 11.32 -19.30 25.95
CA ALA A 638 11.06 -19.93 27.23
C ALA A 638 11.68 -21.35 27.29
N PRO A 639 13.04 -21.47 27.34
CA PRO A 639 13.71 -22.76 27.35
C PRO A 639 13.23 -23.67 28.49
N GLY A 640 12.80 -24.90 28.15
CA GLY A 640 12.31 -25.86 29.11
C GLY A 640 10.85 -25.67 29.60
N ALA A 641 10.15 -24.68 29.08
CA ALA A 641 8.72 -24.51 29.34
C ALA A 641 7.89 -25.59 28.61
N ARG A 642 8.27 -25.96 27.39
CA ARG A 642 7.51 -26.92 26.57
C ARG A 642 7.60 -28.34 27.11
N VAL A 643 6.42 -28.97 27.17
CA VAL A 643 6.25 -30.40 27.55
C VAL A 643 5.67 -31.19 26.37
N THR A 644 5.78 -32.54 26.45
CA THR A 644 5.36 -33.47 25.37
C THR A 644 3.97 -34.08 25.57
N SER A 645 3.39 -33.92 26.77
CA SER A 645 2.05 -34.38 27.07
C SER A 645 1.17 -33.26 27.61
N PRO A 646 -0.10 -33.18 27.21
CA PRO A 646 -1.04 -32.19 27.75
C PRO A 646 -1.24 -32.33 29.25
N ASP A 647 -1.07 -33.54 29.83
CA ASP A 647 -1.25 -33.77 31.28
C ASP A 647 -0.20 -33.03 32.10
N GLN A 648 1.02 -32.83 31.57
CA GLN A 648 2.12 -32.15 32.21
C GLN A 648 2.04 -30.62 32.09
N ALA A 649 1.10 -30.09 31.29
CA ALA A 649 1.01 -28.69 31.00
C ALA A 649 0.12 -27.92 31.96
N ASP A 650 0.49 -26.71 32.28
CA ASP A 650 -0.35 -25.69 32.91
C ASP A 650 -1.20 -24.94 31.86
N VAL A 651 -0.60 -24.72 30.67
CA VAL A 651 -1.20 -24.01 29.55
C VAL A 651 -1.17 -24.87 28.28
N ILE A 652 -2.31 -24.96 27.63
CA ILE A 652 -2.47 -25.57 26.31
C ILE A 652 -2.41 -24.44 25.25
N ILE A 653 -1.49 -24.52 24.30
CA ILE A 653 -1.40 -23.62 23.18
C ILE A 653 -1.86 -24.38 21.92
N TYR A 654 -2.98 -23.99 21.37
CA TYR A 654 -3.49 -24.52 20.11
C TYR A 654 -3.22 -23.57 18.96
N VAL A 655 -2.58 -24.06 17.91
CA VAL A 655 -2.30 -23.29 16.69
C VAL A 655 -3.11 -23.87 15.54
N THR A 656 -3.93 -23.05 14.92
CA THR A 656 -4.74 -23.42 13.77
C THR A 656 -4.79 -22.26 12.76
N GLY A 657 -5.26 -22.53 11.54
CA GLY A 657 -5.36 -21.49 10.53
C GLY A 657 -5.55 -21.98 9.11
N GLU A 658 -5.60 -21.04 8.19
CA GLU A 658 -5.79 -21.29 6.76
C GLU A 658 -4.52 -21.86 6.11
N LEU A 659 -4.69 -22.77 5.14
CA LEU A 659 -3.62 -23.13 4.21
C LEU A 659 -3.20 -21.90 3.37
N PRO A 660 -1.98 -21.88 2.85
CA PRO A 660 -1.56 -20.82 1.93
C PRO A 660 -2.45 -20.75 0.68
N TYR A 661 -2.72 -19.54 0.22
CA TYR A 661 -3.44 -19.27 -1.02
C TYR A 661 -3.04 -17.90 -1.57
N ALA A 662 -3.27 -17.68 -2.86
CA ALA A 662 -3.17 -16.37 -3.50
C ALA A 662 -4.32 -16.16 -4.48
N GLU A 663 -4.72 -14.91 -4.65
CA GLU A 663 -5.72 -14.46 -5.62
C GLU A 663 -7.06 -15.22 -5.51
N TRP A 664 -7.74 -15.53 -6.63
CA TRP A 664 -9.04 -16.22 -6.65
C TRP A 664 -9.03 -17.61 -5.99
N HIS A 665 -7.87 -18.24 -5.84
CA HIS A 665 -7.75 -19.49 -5.10
C HIS A 665 -8.09 -19.32 -3.63
N GLY A 666 -7.96 -18.11 -3.12
CA GLY A 666 -8.37 -17.73 -1.77
C GLY A 666 -9.81 -17.24 -1.66
N ASP A 667 -10.57 -17.09 -2.75
CA ASP A 667 -11.97 -16.67 -2.69
C ASP A 667 -12.82 -17.71 -1.97
N ILE A 668 -13.65 -17.27 -1.05
CA ILE A 668 -14.59 -18.11 -0.31
C ILE A 668 -16.00 -17.53 -0.35
N ASN A 669 -17.00 -18.37 -0.20
CA ASN A 669 -18.40 -17.94 -0.15
C ASN A 669 -18.87 -17.71 1.30
N ASP A 670 -18.23 -18.37 2.27
CA ASP A 670 -18.60 -18.34 3.69
C ASP A 670 -17.36 -18.08 4.56
N LEU A 671 -17.52 -17.20 5.54
CA LEU A 671 -16.48 -16.88 6.52
C LEU A 671 -16.46 -17.85 7.72
N ALA A 672 -17.42 -18.77 7.84
CA ALA A 672 -17.47 -19.73 8.94
C ALA A 672 -16.15 -20.53 9.05
N TRP A 673 -15.69 -20.72 10.27
CA TRP A 673 -14.56 -21.57 10.61
C TRP A 673 -15.00 -22.72 11.49
N ASN A 674 -15.02 -23.92 10.92
CA ASN A 674 -15.34 -25.15 11.63
C ASN A 674 -14.03 -25.85 12.02
N ASP A 675 -13.75 -25.88 13.31
CA ASP A 675 -12.51 -26.48 13.84
C ASP A 675 -12.83 -27.79 14.57
N ASN A 676 -12.19 -28.87 14.14
CA ASN A 676 -12.42 -30.22 14.67
C ASN A 676 -11.91 -30.39 16.12
N ASN A 677 -11.05 -29.50 16.60
CA ASN A 677 -10.48 -29.58 17.94
C ASN A 677 -11.27 -28.79 18.99
N THR A 678 -12.36 -28.11 18.62
CA THR A 678 -13.16 -27.30 19.55
C THR A 678 -13.63 -28.09 20.77
N SER A 679 -14.09 -29.36 20.59
CA SER A 679 -14.53 -30.24 21.70
C SER A 679 -13.38 -30.61 22.62
N GLN A 680 -12.19 -30.87 22.06
CA GLN A 680 -11.00 -31.19 22.86
C GLN A 680 -10.54 -29.97 23.67
N LEU A 681 -10.57 -28.78 23.08
CA LEU A 681 -10.23 -27.54 23.77
C LEU A 681 -11.18 -27.25 24.92
N ASN A 682 -12.49 -27.49 24.75
CA ASN A 682 -13.47 -27.38 25.83
C ASN A 682 -13.17 -28.35 26.99
N THR A 683 -12.66 -29.54 26.69
CA THR A 683 -12.23 -30.51 27.72
C THR A 683 -11.00 -30.00 28.47
N TYR A 684 -9.99 -29.50 27.77
CA TYR A 684 -8.80 -28.92 28.39
C TYR A 684 -9.14 -27.71 29.27
N LYS A 685 -10.03 -26.83 28.81
CA LYS A 685 -10.43 -25.60 29.49
C LYS A 685 -11.05 -25.84 30.89
N GLN A 686 -11.56 -27.04 31.17
CA GLN A 686 -12.09 -27.36 32.49
C GLN A 686 -11.04 -27.30 33.59
N ASN A 687 -9.79 -27.70 33.28
CA ASN A 687 -8.70 -27.85 34.26
C ASN A 687 -7.40 -27.14 33.91
N LYS A 688 -7.28 -26.56 32.70
CA LYS A 688 -6.08 -25.92 32.18
C LYS A 688 -6.42 -24.56 31.57
N LYS A 689 -5.40 -23.74 31.42
CA LYS A 689 -5.50 -22.51 30.60
C LYS A 689 -5.40 -22.88 29.12
N VAL A 690 -6.26 -22.31 28.28
CA VAL A 690 -6.26 -22.58 26.82
C VAL A 690 -6.02 -21.30 26.06
N VAL A 691 -4.98 -21.28 25.24
CA VAL A 691 -4.62 -20.19 24.34
C VAL A 691 -4.73 -20.66 22.89
N THR A 692 -5.49 -19.98 22.07
CA THR A 692 -5.54 -20.22 20.61
C THR A 692 -4.78 -19.15 19.86
N VAL A 693 -3.87 -19.57 18.99
CA VAL A 693 -3.18 -18.73 17.99
C VAL A 693 -3.76 -19.05 16.62
N PHE A 694 -4.44 -18.09 16.03
CA PHE A 694 -5.14 -18.25 14.75
C PHE A 694 -4.40 -17.59 13.62
N ILE A 695 -3.94 -18.38 12.64
CA ILE A 695 -3.19 -17.94 11.45
C ILE A 695 -4.15 -17.83 10.27
N SER A 696 -4.37 -16.62 9.77
CA SER A 696 -5.26 -16.41 8.63
C SER A 696 -4.94 -15.12 7.86
N GLY A 697 -5.35 -15.09 6.60
CA GLY A 697 -5.25 -13.90 5.75
C GLY A 697 -6.42 -12.92 5.91
N ARG A 698 -7.41 -13.24 6.77
CA ARG A 698 -8.68 -12.52 6.89
C ARG A 698 -9.34 -12.78 8.23
N ALA A 699 -10.37 -12.00 8.56
CA ALA A 699 -11.28 -12.37 9.65
C ALA A 699 -12.14 -13.58 9.27
N ARG A 700 -12.35 -14.50 10.22
CA ARG A 700 -13.17 -15.70 10.06
C ARG A 700 -14.19 -15.80 11.20
N GLY A 701 -15.28 -16.52 10.99
CA GLY A 701 -16.30 -16.80 12.01
C GLY A 701 -15.79 -17.82 13.04
N THR A 702 -15.04 -17.37 14.03
CA THR A 702 -14.32 -18.21 15.00
C THR A 702 -14.98 -18.25 16.36
N ASP A 703 -16.27 -17.90 16.51
CA ASP A 703 -16.96 -17.77 17.80
C ASP A 703 -16.89 -19.05 18.66
N ALA A 704 -17.11 -20.21 18.06
CA ALA A 704 -17.01 -21.49 18.75
C ALA A 704 -15.61 -21.75 19.30
N LEU A 705 -14.59 -21.46 18.49
CA LEU A 705 -13.19 -21.62 18.85
C LEU A 705 -12.75 -20.62 19.92
N MET A 706 -13.20 -19.37 19.82
CA MET A 706 -12.99 -18.33 20.85
C MET A 706 -13.64 -18.72 22.18
N SER A 707 -14.84 -19.31 22.13
CA SER A 707 -15.53 -19.78 23.34
C SER A 707 -14.78 -20.92 24.02
N ALA A 708 -14.16 -21.81 23.26
CA ALA A 708 -13.34 -22.92 23.77
C ALA A 708 -11.95 -22.48 24.27
N SER A 709 -11.58 -21.21 24.13
CA SER A 709 -10.28 -20.66 24.53
C SER A 709 -10.43 -19.64 25.68
N ASP A 710 -9.42 -19.50 26.52
CA ASP A 710 -9.31 -18.41 27.50
C ASP A 710 -8.67 -17.18 26.90
N ALA A 711 -7.65 -17.37 26.04
CA ALA A 711 -7.08 -16.32 25.24
C ALA A 711 -7.13 -16.67 23.75
N PHE A 712 -7.36 -15.66 22.91
CA PHE A 712 -7.41 -15.81 21.46
C PHE A 712 -6.60 -14.71 20.77
N VAL A 713 -5.63 -15.13 19.96
CA VAL A 713 -4.70 -14.25 19.24
C VAL A 713 -4.93 -14.38 17.75
N ALA A 714 -5.29 -13.29 17.07
CA ALA A 714 -5.23 -13.18 15.62
C ALA A 714 -3.77 -12.92 15.22
N ALA A 715 -3.11 -13.93 14.66
CA ALA A 715 -1.69 -13.89 14.33
C ALA A 715 -1.44 -13.46 12.87
N TRP A 716 -2.46 -13.45 12.04
CA TRP A 716 -2.38 -13.16 10.61
C TRP A 716 -1.44 -14.14 9.89
N LEU A 717 -0.86 -13.71 8.77
CA LEU A 717 0.21 -14.40 8.05
C LEU A 717 1.51 -13.69 8.40
N PHE A 718 2.16 -14.10 9.49
CA PHE A 718 3.20 -13.31 10.16
C PHE A 718 4.63 -13.51 9.62
N GLY A 719 4.84 -14.39 8.61
CA GLY A 719 6.15 -14.54 7.96
C GLY A 719 7.13 -15.45 8.70
N SER A 720 8.44 -15.15 8.61
CA SER A 720 9.51 -16.10 9.02
C SER A 720 9.78 -16.19 10.51
N GLU A 721 9.25 -15.26 11.36
CA GLU A 721 9.74 -15.10 12.74
C GLU A 721 8.76 -15.58 13.82
N GLY A 722 8.54 -16.90 13.94
CA GLY A 722 7.68 -17.48 15.00
C GLY A 722 8.14 -17.15 16.43
N ALA A 723 9.41 -16.80 16.62
CA ALA A 723 9.89 -16.29 17.90
C ALA A 723 9.22 -14.97 18.32
N GLY A 724 8.75 -14.15 17.36
CA GLY A 724 7.99 -12.95 17.68
C GLY A 724 6.60 -13.23 18.23
N VAL A 725 5.98 -14.36 17.83
CA VAL A 725 4.75 -14.86 18.44
C VAL A 725 5.00 -15.35 19.87
N ALA A 726 6.10 -16.06 20.09
CA ALA A 726 6.51 -16.48 21.43
C ALA A 726 6.81 -15.28 22.35
N ASP A 727 7.50 -14.25 21.88
CA ASP A 727 7.71 -13.00 22.65
C ASP A 727 6.38 -12.38 23.09
N PHE A 728 5.37 -12.40 22.21
CA PHE A 728 4.04 -11.93 22.55
C PHE A 728 3.37 -12.81 23.59
N LEU A 729 3.41 -14.13 23.45
CA LEU A 729 2.76 -15.06 24.38
C LEU A 729 3.36 -15.01 25.79
N PHE A 730 4.68 -14.81 25.92
CA PHE A 730 5.39 -14.80 27.19
C PHE A 730 5.70 -13.39 27.76
N GLY A 731 5.21 -12.35 27.11
CA GLY A 731 5.30 -10.98 27.62
C GLY A 731 6.71 -10.35 27.51
N ASP A 732 7.59 -10.85 26.62
CA ASP A 732 8.89 -10.25 26.36
C ASP A 732 8.80 -8.91 25.59
N HIS A 733 7.59 -8.48 25.29
CA HIS A 733 7.31 -7.20 24.67
C HIS A 733 6.16 -6.50 25.40
N THR A 734 6.41 -5.25 25.82
CA THR A 734 5.43 -4.46 26.56
C THR A 734 4.31 -3.98 25.63
N PHE A 735 3.10 -4.42 25.90
CA PHE A 735 1.88 -4.07 25.18
C PHE A 735 1.19 -2.86 25.81
N THR A 736 1.71 -1.65 25.61
CA THR A 736 1.14 -0.43 26.24
C THR A 736 -0.08 0.13 25.52
N THR A 737 -0.21 -0.10 24.21
CA THR A 737 -1.29 0.49 23.41
C THR A 737 -2.19 -0.54 22.69
N GLY A 738 -1.82 -1.82 22.72
CA GLY A 738 -2.49 -2.90 22.01
C GLY A 738 -2.42 -2.75 20.49
N ASN A 739 -2.06 -3.82 19.79
CA ASN A 739 -2.20 -3.86 18.34
C ASN A 739 -3.67 -3.94 18.00
N LYS A 740 -4.06 -3.42 16.84
CA LYS A 740 -5.48 -3.18 16.50
C LYS A 740 -5.90 -3.95 15.27
N LEU A 741 -7.11 -4.52 15.29
CA LEU A 741 -7.70 -5.14 14.12
C LEU A 741 -7.67 -4.18 12.92
N PRO A 742 -7.08 -4.57 11.79
CA PRO A 742 -7.08 -3.78 10.57
C PRO A 742 -8.36 -3.95 9.75
N VAL A 743 -9.15 -4.95 10.13
CA VAL A 743 -10.46 -5.27 9.54
C VAL A 743 -11.43 -5.65 10.66
N THR A 744 -12.71 -5.44 10.42
CA THR A 744 -13.78 -5.90 11.32
C THR A 744 -13.80 -7.44 11.36
N TRP A 745 -13.66 -8.02 12.55
CA TRP A 745 -13.70 -9.46 12.76
C TRP A 745 -15.13 -9.97 12.97
N SER A 746 -15.90 -9.26 13.79
CA SER A 746 -17.32 -9.49 14.04
C SER A 746 -17.98 -8.21 14.55
N SER A 747 -19.30 -8.22 14.77
CA SER A 747 -20.02 -7.08 15.33
C SER A 747 -19.53 -6.66 16.72
N THR A 748 -18.97 -7.60 17.50
CA THR A 748 -18.41 -7.35 18.84
C THR A 748 -16.90 -7.07 18.81
N LEU A 749 -16.23 -7.36 17.71
CA LEU A 749 -14.81 -7.15 17.49
C LEU A 749 -14.61 -6.30 16.21
N PRO A 750 -14.95 -5.00 16.27
CA PRO A 750 -14.89 -4.12 15.11
C PRO A 750 -13.46 -3.73 14.75
N TYR A 751 -13.30 -3.10 13.59
CA TYR A 751 -12.06 -2.40 13.22
C TYR A 751 -11.52 -1.57 14.39
N GLY A 752 -10.23 -1.65 14.63
CA GLY A 752 -9.58 -0.93 15.73
C GLY A 752 -9.70 -1.59 17.11
N PHE A 753 -10.38 -2.73 17.22
CA PHE A 753 -10.39 -3.52 18.45
C PHE A 753 -9.03 -4.19 18.68
N GLY A 754 -8.66 -4.39 19.94
CA GLY A 754 -7.48 -5.11 20.37
C GLY A 754 -7.26 -4.87 21.86
N LEU A 755 -7.10 -5.97 22.61
CA LEU A 755 -6.79 -5.93 24.04
C LEU A 755 -5.31 -5.70 24.28
N SER A 756 -4.96 -5.31 25.50
CA SER A 756 -3.59 -5.22 26.03
C SER A 756 -3.47 -6.04 27.33
N TYR A 757 -2.26 -6.38 27.72
CA TYR A 757 -1.95 -7.02 28.99
C TYR A 757 -0.71 -6.42 29.63
#